data_c20c0051883dd3f966b61bc257317977
#
_entry.id   c20c0051883dd3f966b61bc257317977
#
_cell.length_a   1.000
_cell.length_b   1.000
_cell.length_c   1.000
_cell.angle_alpha   90.00
_cell.angle_beta   90.00
_cell.angle_gamma   90.00
#
_symmetry.space_group_name_H-M   'P 1'
#
loop_
_entity.id
_entity.type
_entity.pdbx_description
1 polymer ?
#
loop_
_entity_poly.entity_id
_entity_poly.type
_entity_poly.pdbx_seq_one_letter_code
_entity_poly.pdbx_strand_id
1 'polypeptide(L)'
;MAEHLGVVRSALHPPLKGLEGEGLVTSRSARVIGAHRKRKVYHITDSGREAASSGEGAKKSSTGRVVGPMPETPVLYGRDGLVETLSSGLEGGSSFALEGLPGMGKTSVASAVASSLMEAGWLVRWATCSTDSDTSSIASMWLGRGAPSSIEATSNKVDSKKTLLVLDEAQQSSERHVPATQRLLEECSGTSCSVLLVTRAPNPFSELRGFESLRLEGLEPIPARELLPEDMEEELAEEVVGAMAGHPLGIKLWSPEDELPGSGAVQEYVETTVFRRLSEEASLSLDELSASPLPLEVGEMLGPDGTEELDESAILRWSGTLVEPHHLVRNVRRAAIADGNMEIHSKLAEMWSKRSGARARRMEAHHRIESGEDIDPEWVSESVREITSVDSAAAAVVLDHAISLSPEEGLVEMAIDLALERGEPDIASIHIESLGEGPGRDLRLARLARLEGDWKSADELEASAISAMQPSERVRAEISSLVRRYDDRLPGSIKAELAEELLSGADSIDVSELDPEDRELASLSIDLLRHSLALETKDLEKASMARESIESRMGPDDPRIPSLDLRARLSVASQSDALSEQATDSVWRHIEESTNHLDRIRMIHMALETFSEPPKWLTEAHASFEIESLRQDLASHRRAVSHWWYWRGVINREDRLSSWKEAIVRMRAAGCGNASRELTQRLSREL
;
A
#
# COMPACT_ATOMS: atom_id res chain seq x y z
N MET A 1 -19.83 -11.76 10.24
CA MET A 1 -19.26 -11.73 11.61
C MET A 1 -17.88 -11.05 11.62
N ALA A 2 -16.88 -11.53 10.87
CA ALA A 2 -15.56 -10.89 10.82
C ALA A 2 -15.64 -9.42 10.36
N GLU A 3 -16.35 -9.16 9.30
CA GLU A 3 -16.61 -7.83 8.76
C GLU A 3 -17.34 -6.90 9.77
N HIS A 4 -18.32 -7.45 10.48
CA HIS A 4 -19.09 -6.71 11.51
C HIS A 4 -18.26 -6.40 12.78
N LEU A 5 -17.25 -7.22 13.07
CA LEU A 5 -16.35 -7.05 14.21
C LEU A 5 -15.05 -6.31 13.85
N GLY A 6 -14.87 -5.95 12.57
CA GLY A 6 -13.66 -5.29 12.08
C GLY A 6 -12.40 -6.15 12.21
N VAL A 7 -12.54 -7.48 12.21
CA VAL A 7 -11.41 -8.42 12.36
C VAL A 7 -11.31 -9.35 11.15
N VAL A 8 -10.11 -9.85 10.85
CA VAL A 8 -9.92 -10.86 9.80
C VAL A 8 -10.53 -12.19 10.20
N ARG A 9 -10.99 -12.99 9.23
CA ARG A 9 -11.68 -14.26 9.49
C ARG A 9 -10.86 -15.25 10.30
N SER A 10 -9.54 -15.31 10.07
CA SER A 10 -8.61 -16.14 10.83
C SER A 10 -8.58 -15.81 12.33
N ALA A 11 -8.71 -14.54 12.69
CA ALA A 11 -8.78 -14.11 14.09
C ALA A 11 -10.05 -14.57 14.84
N LEU A 12 -11.09 -14.99 14.11
CA LEU A 12 -12.32 -15.52 14.72
C LEU A 12 -12.25 -17.01 15.01
N HIS A 13 -11.36 -17.76 14.36
CA HIS A 13 -11.33 -19.22 14.48
C HIS A 13 -10.95 -19.69 15.88
N PRO A 14 -9.86 -19.20 16.54
CA PRO A 14 -9.50 -19.62 17.89
C PRO A 14 -10.60 -19.31 18.92
N PRO A 15 -11.17 -18.09 19.02
CA PRO A 15 -12.22 -17.82 19.98
C PRO A 15 -13.51 -18.61 19.71
N LEU A 16 -13.88 -18.82 18.44
CA LEU A 16 -15.06 -19.62 18.10
C LEU A 16 -14.85 -21.10 18.46
N LYS A 17 -13.64 -21.64 18.28
CA LYS A 17 -13.29 -23.00 18.70
C LYS A 17 -13.29 -23.13 20.22
N GLY A 18 -12.81 -22.12 20.94
CA GLY A 18 -12.90 -22.04 22.42
C GLY A 18 -14.35 -22.06 22.89
N LEU A 19 -15.18 -21.19 22.36
CA LEU A 19 -16.62 -21.13 22.70
C LEU A 19 -17.38 -22.42 22.32
N GLU A 20 -16.97 -23.09 21.24
CA GLU A 20 -17.52 -24.40 20.85
C GLU A 20 -17.09 -25.50 21.84
N GLY A 21 -15.81 -25.45 22.29
CA GLY A 21 -15.30 -26.37 23.33
C GLY A 21 -15.98 -26.20 24.70
N GLU A 22 -16.37 -24.98 25.04
CA GLU A 22 -17.11 -24.62 26.24
C GLU A 22 -18.64 -24.90 26.13
N GLY A 23 -19.10 -25.33 24.95
CA GLY A 23 -20.51 -25.57 24.68
C GLY A 23 -21.37 -24.30 24.56
N LEU A 24 -20.76 -23.14 24.46
CA LEU A 24 -21.46 -21.83 24.35
C LEU A 24 -21.93 -21.56 22.93
N VAL A 25 -21.30 -22.14 21.93
CA VAL A 25 -21.74 -22.16 20.53
C VAL A 25 -21.68 -23.54 19.93
N THR A 26 -22.53 -23.80 18.94
CA THR A 26 -22.48 -25.04 18.12
C THR A 26 -22.17 -24.62 16.67
N SER A 27 -21.53 -25.53 15.94
CA SER A 27 -21.24 -25.27 14.52
C SER A 27 -21.81 -26.40 13.63
N ARG A 28 -22.18 -26.02 12.41
CA ARG A 28 -22.57 -26.95 11.35
C ARG A 28 -22.11 -26.47 9.99
N SER A 29 -21.84 -27.41 9.09
CA SER A 29 -21.58 -27.06 7.69
C SER A 29 -22.92 -26.81 6.98
N ALA A 30 -23.07 -25.60 6.41
CA ALA A 30 -24.26 -25.21 5.67
C ALA A 30 -23.90 -24.45 4.40
N ARG A 31 -24.71 -24.60 3.34
CA ARG A 31 -24.64 -23.72 2.18
C ARG A 31 -25.22 -22.36 2.55
N VAL A 32 -24.44 -21.31 2.35
CA VAL A 32 -24.85 -19.93 2.58
C VAL A 32 -25.13 -19.28 1.21
N ILE A 33 -26.21 -18.52 1.08
CA ILE A 33 -26.57 -17.82 -0.16
C ILE A 33 -25.38 -16.94 -0.58
N GLY A 34 -24.94 -17.08 -1.84
CA GLY A 34 -23.78 -16.36 -2.39
C GLY A 34 -22.41 -17.01 -2.09
N ALA A 35 -22.36 -18.21 -1.52
CA ALA A 35 -21.11 -18.96 -1.32
C ALA A 35 -21.11 -20.24 -2.15
N HIS A 36 -20.09 -20.43 -2.97
CA HIS A 36 -19.92 -21.62 -3.81
C HIS A 36 -19.63 -22.92 -3.00
N ARG A 37 -19.09 -22.79 -1.78
CA ARG A 37 -18.76 -23.91 -0.89
C ARG A 37 -19.63 -23.92 0.37
N LYS A 38 -19.79 -25.09 0.98
CA LYS A 38 -20.35 -25.21 2.33
C LYS A 38 -19.44 -24.44 3.29
N ARG A 39 -20.04 -23.59 4.12
CA ARG A 39 -19.33 -22.83 5.17
C ARG A 39 -19.71 -23.34 6.54
N LYS A 40 -18.77 -23.27 7.49
CA LYS A 40 -19.03 -23.52 8.90
C LYS A 40 -19.85 -22.35 9.44
N VAL A 41 -21.07 -22.64 9.92
CA VAL A 41 -22.00 -21.67 10.49
C VAL A 41 -22.10 -21.95 11.97
N TYR A 42 -21.95 -20.91 12.79
CA TYR A 42 -22.00 -21.00 14.24
C TYR A 42 -23.34 -20.50 14.76
N HIS A 43 -23.87 -21.18 15.76
CA HIS A 43 -25.09 -20.83 16.47
C HIS A 43 -24.81 -20.76 17.97
N ILE A 44 -25.24 -19.67 18.61
CA ILE A 44 -25.16 -19.56 20.07
C ILE A 44 -26.12 -20.54 20.73
N THR A 45 -25.67 -21.26 21.74
CA THR A 45 -26.49 -22.16 22.58
C THR A 45 -27.25 -21.38 23.63
N ASP A 46 -28.19 -22.06 24.34
CA ASP A 46 -28.90 -21.43 25.46
C ASP A 46 -27.91 -21.07 26.59
N SER A 47 -26.97 -21.97 26.91
CA SER A 47 -25.86 -21.67 27.83
C SER A 47 -25.02 -20.48 27.39
N GLY A 48 -24.76 -20.34 26.07
CA GLY A 48 -24.06 -19.19 25.52
C GLY A 48 -24.85 -17.89 25.66
N ARG A 49 -26.16 -17.91 25.53
CA ARG A 49 -27.04 -16.75 25.78
C ARG A 49 -27.05 -16.35 27.25
N GLU A 50 -27.11 -17.33 28.15
CA GLU A 50 -27.05 -17.12 29.60
C GLU A 50 -25.72 -16.50 30.00
N ALA A 51 -24.59 -17.06 29.54
CA ALA A 51 -23.25 -16.51 29.77
C ALA A 51 -23.09 -15.07 29.24
N ALA A 52 -23.63 -14.78 28.06
CA ALA A 52 -23.63 -13.42 27.49
C ALA A 52 -24.50 -12.44 28.30
N SER A 53 -25.59 -12.94 28.92
CA SER A 53 -26.53 -12.12 29.70
C SER A 53 -26.07 -11.87 31.14
N SER A 54 -25.33 -12.81 31.72
CA SER A 54 -24.83 -12.71 33.11
C SER A 54 -23.67 -11.72 33.26
N GLY A 55 -23.12 -11.22 32.14
CA GLY A 55 -21.97 -10.30 32.19
C GLY A 55 -20.69 -10.94 32.76
N GLU A 56 -20.68 -12.24 33.01
CA GLU A 56 -19.48 -13.01 33.27
C GLU A 56 -18.71 -13.10 31.96
N GLY A 57 -18.15 -11.95 31.59
CA GLY A 57 -17.22 -11.85 30.47
C GLY A 57 -16.13 -12.86 30.69
N ALA A 58 -15.89 -13.69 29.67
CA ALA A 58 -14.77 -14.59 29.60
C ALA A 58 -13.57 -13.92 30.28
N LYS A 59 -12.96 -14.61 31.24
CA LYS A 59 -11.64 -14.25 31.76
C LYS A 59 -10.85 -13.78 30.56
N LYS A 60 -10.34 -12.55 30.58
CA LYS A 60 -9.38 -12.09 29.57
C LYS A 60 -8.26 -13.10 29.55
N SER A 61 -8.36 -14.11 28.70
CA SER A 61 -7.22 -14.93 28.37
C SER A 61 -6.22 -13.94 27.77
N SER A 62 -5.01 -13.96 28.22
CA SER A 62 -3.90 -13.17 27.70
C SER A 62 -3.45 -13.67 26.32
N THR A 63 -4.38 -14.16 25.50
CA THR A 63 -4.12 -14.56 24.14
C THR A 63 -3.76 -13.32 23.33
N GLY A 64 -2.63 -13.40 22.65
CA GLY A 64 -2.19 -12.38 21.71
C GLY A 64 -3.20 -12.18 20.58
N ARG A 65 -2.93 -11.21 19.74
CA ARG A 65 -3.79 -10.90 18.59
C ARG A 65 -2.95 -10.81 17.31
N VAL A 66 -3.59 -11.03 16.18
CA VAL A 66 -2.99 -10.83 14.87
C VAL A 66 -3.57 -9.61 14.17
N VAL A 67 -2.71 -8.89 13.46
CA VAL A 67 -3.05 -7.81 12.51
C VAL A 67 -2.46 -8.19 11.16
N GLY A 68 -3.23 -8.04 10.11
CA GLY A 68 -2.81 -8.39 8.74
C GLY A 68 -3.31 -9.77 8.26
N PRO A 69 -2.97 -10.15 7.03
CA PRO A 69 -3.52 -11.30 6.33
C PRO A 69 -2.79 -12.62 6.67
N MET A 70 -2.65 -12.95 7.95
CA MET A 70 -2.04 -14.21 8.36
C MET A 70 -2.85 -15.39 7.83
N PRO A 71 -2.22 -16.37 7.15
CA PRO A 71 -2.91 -17.59 6.70
C PRO A 71 -3.31 -18.49 7.87
N GLU A 72 -4.25 -19.38 7.62
CA GLU A 72 -4.58 -20.44 8.59
C GLU A 72 -3.34 -21.34 8.80
N THR A 73 -3.09 -21.70 10.06
CA THR A 73 -1.98 -22.59 10.39
C THR A 73 -2.37 -24.03 10.04
N PRO A 74 -1.71 -24.64 9.05
CA PRO A 74 -1.98 -26.04 8.73
C PRO A 74 -1.39 -26.98 9.78
N VAL A 75 -1.77 -28.24 9.73
CA VAL A 75 -1.07 -29.29 10.49
C VAL A 75 0.35 -29.39 9.97
N LEU A 76 1.31 -29.29 10.88
CA LEU A 76 2.73 -29.44 10.58
C LEU A 76 3.21 -30.84 10.93
N TYR A 77 4.12 -31.35 10.13
CA TYR A 77 4.71 -32.67 10.33
C TYR A 77 6.23 -32.48 10.52
N GLY A 78 6.76 -32.97 11.66
CA GLY A 78 8.19 -32.99 11.95
C GLY A 78 8.88 -31.61 12.00
N ARG A 79 8.15 -30.54 12.30
CA ARG A 79 8.68 -29.17 12.39
C ARG A 79 8.61 -28.58 13.80
N ASP A 80 8.15 -29.35 14.79
CA ASP A 80 7.94 -28.87 16.16
C ASP A 80 9.22 -28.28 16.78
N GLY A 81 10.34 -28.96 16.64
CA GLY A 81 11.64 -28.48 17.13
C GLY A 81 12.11 -27.18 16.46
N LEU A 82 11.81 -26.99 15.17
CA LEU A 82 12.12 -25.76 14.46
C LEU A 82 11.21 -24.61 14.93
N VAL A 83 9.90 -24.89 15.11
CA VAL A 83 8.93 -23.91 15.62
C VAL A 83 9.34 -23.47 17.04
N GLU A 84 9.74 -24.40 17.90
CA GLU A 84 10.21 -24.11 19.26
C GLU A 84 11.50 -23.27 19.24
N THR A 85 12.46 -23.62 18.37
CA THR A 85 13.73 -22.87 18.22
C THR A 85 13.48 -21.45 17.76
N LEU A 86 12.67 -21.26 16.71
CA LEU A 86 12.31 -19.93 16.20
C LEU A 86 11.53 -19.13 17.24
N SER A 87 10.53 -19.72 17.89
CA SER A 87 9.72 -19.06 18.91
C SER A 87 10.60 -18.59 20.07
N SER A 88 11.48 -19.45 20.58
CA SER A 88 12.38 -19.12 21.69
C SER A 88 13.40 -18.02 21.31
N GLY A 89 13.96 -18.05 20.10
CA GLY A 89 14.86 -17.02 19.61
C GLY A 89 14.17 -15.68 19.46
N LEU A 90 12.96 -15.65 18.89
CA LEU A 90 12.13 -14.44 18.74
C LEU A 90 11.73 -13.87 20.12
N GLU A 91 11.39 -14.73 21.09
CA GLU A 91 11.15 -14.31 22.48
C GLU A 91 12.41 -13.70 23.13
N GLY A 92 13.58 -14.19 22.75
CA GLY A 92 14.89 -13.66 23.14
C GLY A 92 15.26 -12.32 22.48
N GLY A 93 14.47 -11.86 21.50
CA GLY A 93 14.71 -10.60 20.77
C GLY A 93 15.54 -10.77 19.49
N SER A 94 15.83 -12.01 19.05
CA SER A 94 16.45 -12.27 17.76
C SER A 94 15.44 -12.02 16.63
N SER A 95 15.96 -11.72 15.43
CA SER A 95 15.21 -11.69 14.19
C SER A 95 15.73 -12.75 13.23
N PHE A 96 14.86 -13.37 12.46
CA PHE A 96 15.21 -14.50 11.60
C PHE A 96 14.80 -14.27 10.15
N ALA A 97 15.64 -14.76 9.23
CA ALA A 97 15.31 -14.95 7.83
C ALA A 97 15.14 -16.46 7.56
N LEU A 98 13.89 -16.89 7.39
CA LEU A 98 13.54 -18.27 7.04
C LEU A 98 13.53 -18.43 5.53
N GLU A 99 14.54 -19.11 5.01
CA GLU A 99 14.77 -19.32 3.60
C GLU A 99 14.51 -20.76 3.17
N GLY A 100 14.25 -21.00 1.90
CA GLY A 100 14.12 -22.34 1.36
C GLY A 100 13.45 -22.37 0.00
N LEU A 101 13.45 -23.55 -0.63
CA LEU A 101 12.82 -23.73 -1.93
C LEU A 101 11.29 -23.50 -1.88
N PRO A 102 10.65 -23.19 -3.02
CA PRO A 102 9.19 -23.13 -3.10
C PRO A 102 8.55 -24.44 -2.67
N GLY A 103 7.43 -24.40 -1.92
CA GLY A 103 6.73 -25.61 -1.51
C GLY A 103 7.29 -26.35 -0.28
N MET A 104 8.38 -25.85 0.34
CA MET A 104 8.99 -26.45 1.55
C MET A 104 8.20 -26.21 2.83
N GLY A 105 7.13 -25.40 2.80
CA GLY A 105 6.30 -25.12 3.97
C GLY A 105 6.77 -23.94 4.83
N LYS A 106 7.53 -22.99 4.30
CA LYS A 106 8.02 -21.80 5.01
C LYS A 106 6.90 -21.00 5.67
N THR A 107 5.89 -20.64 4.89
CA THR A 107 4.69 -19.93 5.38
C THR A 107 3.97 -20.71 6.47
N SER A 108 3.90 -22.04 6.34
CA SER A 108 3.29 -22.93 7.33
C SER A 108 4.07 -22.93 8.67
N VAL A 109 5.40 -22.96 8.61
CA VAL A 109 6.26 -22.83 9.80
C VAL A 109 6.09 -21.44 10.43
N ALA A 110 6.12 -20.39 9.63
CA ALA A 110 5.94 -19.02 10.12
C ALA A 110 4.58 -18.80 10.78
N SER A 111 3.50 -19.37 10.22
CA SER A 111 2.17 -19.29 10.83
C SER A 111 2.06 -20.08 12.13
N ALA A 112 2.76 -21.21 12.26
CA ALA A 112 2.82 -21.98 13.50
C ALA A 112 3.61 -21.23 14.58
N VAL A 113 4.76 -20.63 14.23
CA VAL A 113 5.54 -19.76 15.14
C VAL A 113 4.70 -18.58 15.61
N ALA A 114 4.00 -17.91 14.68
CA ALA A 114 3.11 -16.80 15.00
C ALA A 114 1.98 -17.24 15.94
N SER A 115 1.38 -18.41 15.71
CA SER A 115 0.33 -18.98 16.57
C SER A 115 0.86 -19.30 17.97
N SER A 116 2.03 -19.91 18.08
CA SER A 116 2.69 -20.19 19.36
C SER A 116 2.95 -18.92 20.16
N LEU A 117 3.47 -17.87 19.52
CA LEU A 117 3.73 -16.59 20.18
C LEU A 117 2.42 -15.85 20.54
N MET A 118 1.36 -15.97 19.75
CA MET A 118 0.03 -15.46 20.14
C MET A 118 -0.50 -16.17 21.40
N GLU A 119 -0.32 -17.46 21.54
CA GLU A 119 -0.67 -18.19 22.77
C GLU A 119 0.13 -17.68 23.96
N ALA A 120 1.39 -17.25 23.76
CA ALA A 120 2.23 -16.59 24.75
C ALA A 120 1.90 -15.09 24.97
N GLY A 121 0.82 -14.60 24.35
CA GLY A 121 0.31 -13.24 24.53
C GLY A 121 0.98 -12.17 23.65
N TRP A 122 1.65 -12.57 22.57
CA TRP A 122 2.30 -11.64 21.62
C TRP A 122 1.31 -11.01 20.65
N LEU A 123 1.64 -9.80 20.20
CA LEU A 123 1.00 -9.14 19.07
C LEU A 123 1.73 -9.55 17.79
N VAL A 124 1.05 -10.26 16.90
CA VAL A 124 1.58 -10.63 15.58
C VAL A 124 1.08 -9.64 14.54
N ARG A 125 1.99 -9.13 13.72
CA ARG A 125 1.72 -8.25 12.60
C ARG A 125 2.21 -8.92 11.32
N TRP A 126 1.28 -9.34 10.47
CA TRP A 126 1.57 -10.13 9.28
C TRP A 126 1.44 -9.29 8.02
N ALA A 127 2.45 -9.32 7.16
CA ALA A 127 2.40 -8.78 5.81
C ALA A 127 2.81 -9.87 4.82
N THR A 128 2.17 -9.90 3.65
CA THR A 128 2.51 -10.80 2.54
C THR A 128 2.84 -9.94 1.33
N CYS A 129 4.03 -10.09 0.77
CA CYS A 129 4.46 -9.35 -0.40
C CYS A 129 3.79 -9.81 -1.69
N SER A 130 3.55 -8.87 -2.56
CA SER A 130 3.25 -9.03 -3.98
C SER A 130 4.25 -8.23 -4.83
N THR A 131 4.16 -8.30 -6.14
CA THR A 131 5.02 -7.51 -7.05
C THR A 131 4.90 -6.01 -6.85
N ASP A 132 3.73 -5.54 -6.41
CA ASP A 132 3.44 -4.13 -6.22
C ASP A 132 3.65 -3.67 -4.75
N SER A 133 4.18 -4.55 -3.87
CA SER A 133 4.39 -4.23 -2.46
C SER A 133 5.59 -3.32 -2.24
N ASP A 134 5.35 -2.15 -1.67
CA ASP A 134 6.35 -1.20 -1.19
C ASP A 134 6.34 -1.10 0.34
N THR A 135 7.24 -0.30 0.92
CA THR A 135 7.32 -0.11 2.37
C THR A 135 6.04 0.47 2.98
N SER A 136 5.28 1.26 2.22
CA SER A 136 4.02 1.85 2.69
C SER A 136 2.91 0.80 2.76
N SER A 137 2.82 -0.07 1.76
CA SER A 137 1.86 -1.19 1.75
C SER A 137 2.18 -2.22 2.83
N ILE A 138 3.46 -2.55 3.03
CA ILE A 138 3.91 -3.43 4.13
C ILE A 138 3.56 -2.83 5.48
N ALA A 139 3.88 -1.55 5.71
CA ALA A 139 3.53 -0.85 6.93
C ALA A 139 2.00 -0.82 7.16
N SER A 140 1.21 -0.66 6.10
CA SER A 140 -0.25 -0.68 6.17
C SER A 140 -0.81 -2.06 6.54
N MET A 141 -0.21 -3.14 6.07
CA MET A 141 -0.58 -4.49 6.49
C MET A 141 -0.23 -4.74 7.96
N TRP A 142 0.94 -4.29 8.44
CA TRP A 142 1.35 -4.45 9.83
C TRP A 142 0.58 -3.58 10.81
N LEU A 143 0.26 -2.34 10.45
CA LEU A 143 -0.26 -1.32 11.37
C LEU A 143 -1.75 -1.02 11.14
N GLY A 144 -2.31 -1.53 10.07
CA GLY A 144 -3.63 -1.16 9.61
C GLY A 144 -3.64 0.18 8.88
N ARG A 145 -4.83 0.68 8.58
CA ARG A 145 -5.00 1.99 7.97
C ARG A 145 -4.34 3.06 8.85
N GLY A 146 -3.68 4.03 8.25
CA GLY A 146 -2.94 5.10 8.98
C GLY A 146 -1.53 4.73 9.41
N ALA A 147 -0.96 3.70 8.80
CA ALA A 147 0.45 3.43 8.90
C ALA A 147 1.28 4.66 8.48
N PRO A 148 2.42 4.93 9.13
CA PRO A 148 3.34 5.97 8.67
C PRO A 148 3.86 5.68 7.27
N SER A 149 4.20 6.73 6.52
CA SER A 149 4.80 6.61 5.19
C SER A 149 6.34 6.51 5.23
N SER A 150 6.98 6.87 6.35
CA SER A 150 8.43 6.78 6.49
C SER A 150 8.85 5.54 7.26
N ILE A 151 9.99 4.97 6.88
CA ILE A 151 10.60 3.80 7.52
C ILE A 151 10.83 4.07 9.02
N GLU A 152 11.45 5.21 9.36
CA GLU A 152 11.71 5.62 10.75
C GLU A 152 10.42 5.72 11.58
N ALA A 153 9.38 6.33 11.05
CA ALA A 153 8.11 6.45 11.76
C ALA A 153 7.41 5.08 11.90
N THR A 154 7.58 4.19 10.94
CA THR A 154 7.07 2.81 11.01
C THR A 154 7.80 2.02 12.07
N SER A 155 9.14 2.04 12.09
CA SER A 155 9.95 1.35 13.09
C SER A 155 9.65 1.84 14.51
N ASN A 156 9.53 3.16 14.71
CA ASN A 156 9.11 3.72 15.99
C ASN A 156 7.70 3.28 16.45
N LYS A 157 6.76 3.11 15.50
CA LYS A 157 5.38 2.72 15.83
C LYS A 157 5.24 1.23 16.13
N VAL A 158 6.11 0.39 15.59
CA VAL A 158 6.15 -1.04 15.89
C VAL A 158 7.04 -1.37 17.08
N ASP A 159 7.87 -0.43 17.55
CA ASP A 159 8.78 -0.60 18.68
C ASP A 159 7.99 -0.91 19.96
N SER A 160 7.76 -2.18 20.18
CA SER A 160 7.01 -2.68 21.33
C SER A 160 7.45 -4.11 21.65
N LYS A 161 7.72 -4.36 22.92
CA LYS A 161 8.01 -5.71 23.42
C LYS A 161 6.83 -6.65 23.16
N LYS A 162 7.13 -7.93 22.96
CA LYS A 162 6.14 -8.95 22.60
C LYS A 162 5.37 -8.62 21.31
N THR A 163 6.05 -8.03 20.35
CA THR A 163 5.55 -7.81 19.01
C THR A 163 6.39 -8.59 18.01
N LEU A 164 5.73 -9.42 17.20
CA LEU A 164 6.34 -10.12 16.07
C LEU A 164 5.87 -9.45 14.77
N LEU A 165 6.82 -9.03 13.95
CA LEU A 165 6.57 -8.63 12.56
C LEU A 165 6.89 -9.82 11.66
N VAL A 166 5.95 -10.22 10.81
CA VAL A 166 6.18 -11.23 9.78
C VAL A 166 6.09 -10.56 8.42
N LEU A 167 7.09 -10.80 7.59
CA LEU A 167 7.06 -10.46 6.16
C LEU A 167 7.17 -11.74 5.36
N ASP A 168 6.04 -12.19 4.80
CA ASP A 168 5.96 -13.43 4.03
C ASP A 168 6.03 -13.15 2.52
N GLU A 169 6.47 -14.15 1.75
CA GLU A 169 6.66 -14.09 0.29
C GLU A 169 7.55 -12.92 -0.17
N ALA A 170 8.53 -12.56 0.63
CA ALA A 170 9.34 -11.36 0.43
C ALA A 170 10.09 -11.31 -0.91
N GLN A 171 10.33 -12.47 -1.55
CA GLN A 171 10.91 -12.56 -2.90
C GLN A 171 9.94 -12.09 -4.02
N GLN A 172 8.67 -11.82 -3.69
CA GLN A 172 7.72 -11.26 -4.66
C GLN A 172 7.90 -9.75 -4.86
N SER A 173 8.57 -9.07 -3.93
CA SER A 173 8.86 -7.64 -4.07
C SER A 173 9.61 -7.38 -5.38
N SER A 174 9.18 -6.36 -6.13
CA SER A 174 9.91 -5.93 -7.31
C SER A 174 11.32 -5.45 -6.93
N GLU A 175 12.29 -5.59 -7.84
CA GLU A 175 13.67 -5.12 -7.63
C GLU A 175 13.73 -3.66 -7.19
N ARG A 176 12.80 -2.83 -7.71
CA ARG A 176 12.64 -1.43 -7.33
C ARG A 176 12.47 -1.24 -5.81
N HIS A 177 11.68 -2.10 -5.16
CA HIS A 177 11.30 -1.94 -3.76
C HIS A 177 12.22 -2.68 -2.78
N VAL A 178 13.08 -3.58 -3.26
CA VAL A 178 14.00 -4.38 -2.43
C VAL A 178 14.90 -3.50 -1.53
N PRO A 179 15.59 -2.43 -2.00
CA PRO A 179 16.46 -1.65 -1.13
C PRO A 179 15.71 -0.93 0.00
N ALA A 180 14.54 -0.39 -0.28
CA ALA A 180 13.72 0.28 0.74
C ALA A 180 13.12 -0.71 1.75
N THR A 181 12.69 -1.87 1.29
CA THR A 181 12.18 -2.96 2.14
C THR A 181 13.29 -3.51 3.03
N GLN A 182 14.51 -3.68 2.51
CA GLN A 182 15.66 -4.08 3.32
C GLN A 182 15.92 -3.09 4.45
N ARG A 183 15.95 -1.78 4.15
CA ARG A 183 16.11 -0.74 5.18
C ARG A 183 15.00 -0.80 6.23
N LEU A 184 13.74 -1.00 5.82
CA LEU A 184 12.61 -1.15 6.75
C LEU A 184 12.82 -2.34 7.71
N LEU A 185 13.22 -3.49 7.18
CA LEU A 185 13.48 -4.70 7.97
C LEU A 185 14.62 -4.49 8.97
N GLU A 186 15.74 -3.89 8.54
CA GLU A 186 16.90 -3.61 9.37
C GLU A 186 16.58 -2.60 10.49
N GLU A 187 15.83 -1.52 10.18
CA GLU A 187 15.37 -0.55 11.18
C GLU A 187 14.42 -1.20 12.20
N CYS A 188 13.48 -2.04 11.74
CA CYS A 188 12.58 -2.75 12.65
C CYS A 188 13.33 -3.77 13.53
N SER A 189 14.30 -4.51 13.00
CA SER A 189 15.10 -5.48 13.78
C SER A 189 15.94 -4.81 14.86
N GLY A 190 16.28 -3.53 14.69
CA GLY A 190 16.97 -2.71 15.69
C GLY A 190 16.10 -2.21 16.85
N THR A 191 14.78 -2.47 16.83
CA THR A 191 13.84 -2.05 17.88
C THR A 191 13.59 -3.15 18.92
N SER A 192 12.61 -2.95 19.82
CA SER A 192 12.23 -3.99 20.82
C SER A 192 11.31 -5.08 20.25
N CYS A 193 10.89 -4.98 19.00
CA CYS A 193 10.13 -6.03 18.33
C CYS A 193 11.06 -7.07 17.69
N SER A 194 10.52 -8.26 17.41
CA SER A 194 11.23 -9.30 16.67
C SER A 194 10.68 -9.40 15.26
N VAL A 195 11.51 -9.73 14.29
CA VAL A 195 11.13 -9.83 12.87
C VAL A 195 11.37 -11.24 12.35
N LEU A 196 10.39 -11.80 11.67
CA LEU A 196 10.48 -13.05 10.92
C LEU A 196 10.27 -12.77 9.44
N LEU A 197 11.36 -12.76 8.69
CA LEU A 197 11.35 -12.69 7.25
C LEU A 197 11.18 -14.09 6.68
N VAL A 198 10.25 -14.26 5.74
CA VAL A 198 10.02 -15.52 5.03
C VAL A 198 10.24 -15.28 3.54
N THR A 199 11.24 -15.96 2.99
CA THR A 199 11.66 -15.72 1.62
C THR A 199 12.09 -17.00 0.92
N ARG A 200 12.17 -16.94 -0.40
CA ARG A 200 12.72 -18.00 -1.24
C ARG A 200 14.25 -17.93 -1.24
N ALA A 201 14.93 -19.06 -1.37
CA ALA A 201 16.34 -19.10 -1.66
C ALA A 201 16.58 -18.99 -3.19
N PRO A 202 17.54 -18.16 -3.69
CA PRO A 202 18.33 -17.24 -2.91
C PRO A 202 17.52 -16.05 -2.38
N ASN A 203 17.91 -15.53 -1.22
CA ASN A 203 17.29 -14.36 -0.60
C ASN A 203 17.56 -13.10 -1.46
N PRO A 204 16.55 -12.33 -1.84
CA PRO A 204 16.74 -11.10 -2.62
C PRO A 204 17.40 -9.98 -1.80
N PHE A 205 17.33 -10.03 -0.47
CA PHE A 205 17.93 -9.06 0.42
C PHE A 205 19.36 -9.46 0.77
N SER A 206 20.33 -8.67 0.30
CA SER A 206 21.74 -8.94 0.59
C SER A 206 22.10 -8.56 2.02
N GLU A 207 22.77 -9.45 2.77
CA GLU A 207 23.39 -9.18 4.06
C GLU A 207 22.53 -8.40 5.07
N LEU A 208 21.30 -8.90 5.34
CA LEU A 208 20.40 -8.30 6.33
C LEU A 208 21.05 -8.18 7.69
N ARG A 209 21.23 -6.96 8.18
CA ARG A 209 21.81 -6.71 9.52
C ARG A 209 20.79 -7.08 10.60
N GLY A 210 21.27 -7.80 11.61
CA GLY A 210 20.45 -8.17 12.77
C GLY A 210 19.56 -9.39 12.54
N PHE A 211 19.73 -10.12 11.44
CA PHE A 211 19.01 -11.35 11.16
C PHE A 211 19.90 -12.58 11.22
N GLU A 212 19.35 -13.64 11.79
CA GLU A 212 19.91 -14.99 11.70
C GLU A 212 19.24 -15.73 10.54
N SER A 213 20.03 -16.23 9.58
CA SER A 213 19.48 -16.96 8.43
C SER A 213 19.30 -18.44 8.77
N LEU A 214 18.10 -18.96 8.50
CA LEU A 214 17.75 -20.37 8.66
C LEU A 214 17.22 -20.92 7.35
N ARG A 215 17.83 -22.00 6.84
CA ARG A 215 17.39 -22.67 5.64
C ARG A 215 16.47 -23.83 5.98
N LEU A 216 15.29 -23.82 5.40
CA LEU A 216 14.30 -24.88 5.52
C LEU A 216 14.59 -25.98 4.50
N GLU A 217 14.99 -27.14 4.98
CA GLU A 217 15.25 -28.36 4.21
C GLU A 217 14.00 -29.24 4.10
N GLY A 218 14.07 -30.33 3.34
CA GLY A 218 13.01 -31.33 3.24
C GLY A 218 12.61 -31.92 4.61
N LEU A 219 11.48 -32.58 4.66
CA LEU A 219 11.07 -33.32 5.86
C LEU A 219 11.93 -34.58 6.01
N GLU A 220 12.22 -34.91 7.27
CA GLU A 220 12.78 -36.22 7.59
C GLU A 220 11.81 -37.35 7.13
N PRO A 221 12.32 -38.56 6.85
CA PRO A 221 11.49 -39.62 6.26
C PRO A 221 10.23 -39.97 7.04
N ILE A 222 10.29 -40.04 8.39
CA ILE A 222 9.14 -40.40 9.22
C ILE A 222 8.01 -39.35 9.13
N PRO A 223 8.25 -38.04 9.41
CA PRO A 223 7.20 -37.04 9.26
C PRO A 223 6.78 -36.81 7.80
N ALA A 224 7.68 -37.02 6.83
CA ALA A 224 7.31 -36.90 5.42
C ALA A 224 6.28 -37.94 4.99
N ARG A 225 6.35 -39.12 5.56
CA ARG A 225 5.40 -40.23 5.32
C ARG A 225 3.98 -39.90 5.78
N GLU A 226 3.84 -39.08 6.84
CA GLU A 226 2.51 -38.67 7.34
C GLU A 226 1.75 -37.77 6.35
N LEU A 227 2.40 -37.31 5.27
CA LEU A 227 1.75 -36.57 4.18
C LEU A 227 1.07 -37.51 3.15
N LEU A 228 1.38 -38.78 3.17
CA LEU A 228 0.83 -39.83 2.27
C LEU A 228 -0.38 -40.51 2.92
N PRO A 229 -1.23 -41.21 2.13
CA PRO A 229 -2.35 -41.97 2.67
C PRO A 229 -1.91 -43.05 3.70
N GLU A 230 -2.67 -43.20 4.78
CA GLU A 230 -2.35 -44.15 5.87
C GLU A 230 -2.35 -45.62 5.42
N ASP A 231 -3.08 -45.93 4.36
CA ASP A 231 -3.22 -47.27 3.79
C ASP A 231 -2.17 -47.61 2.74
N MET A 232 -1.21 -46.73 2.50
CA MET A 232 -0.10 -46.94 1.55
C MET A 232 0.90 -47.98 2.08
N GLU A 233 1.40 -48.87 1.18
CA GLU A 233 2.48 -49.81 1.51
C GLU A 233 3.74 -49.07 1.96
N GLU A 234 4.40 -49.57 3.01
CA GLU A 234 5.55 -48.93 3.65
C GLU A 234 6.72 -48.71 2.67
N GLU A 235 7.01 -49.73 1.86
CA GLU A 235 8.09 -49.72 0.88
C GLU A 235 7.86 -48.63 -0.20
N LEU A 236 6.61 -48.52 -0.70
CA LEU A 236 6.24 -47.47 -1.68
C LEU A 236 6.29 -46.10 -1.05
N ALA A 237 5.83 -45.93 0.20
CA ALA A 237 5.89 -44.64 0.90
C ALA A 237 7.33 -44.15 1.11
N GLU A 238 8.26 -45.06 1.47
CA GLU A 238 9.68 -44.74 1.60
C GLU A 238 10.30 -44.34 0.23
N GLU A 239 9.91 -45.06 -0.82
CA GLU A 239 10.37 -44.79 -2.19
C GLU A 239 9.91 -43.37 -2.67
N VAL A 240 8.64 -43.03 -2.46
CA VAL A 240 8.07 -41.71 -2.77
C VAL A 240 8.78 -40.59 -2.00
N VAL A 241 8.92 -40.75 -0.66
CA VAL A 241 9.60 -39.76 0.18
C VAL A 241 11.05 -39.56 -0.25
N GLY A 242 11.75 -40.66 -0.58
CA GLY A 242 13.11 -40.63 -1.07
C GLY A 242 13.24 -39.92 -2.41
N ALA A 243 12.38 -40.26 -3.37
CA ALA A 243 12.36 -39.65 -4.71
C ALA A 243 12.06 -38.14 -4.65
N MET A 244 11.18 -37.72 -3.74
CA MET A 244 10.83 -36.31 -3.52
C MET A 244 11.79 -35.56 -2.56
N ALA A 245 12.83 -36.24 -2.05
CA ALA A 245 13.76 -35.68 -1.05
C ALA A 245 13.07 -35.02 0.14
N GLY A 246 11.96 -35.58 0.61
CA GLY A 246 11.16 -35.03 1.70
C GLY A 246 10.45 -33.70 1.37
N HIS A 247 10.30 -33.34 0.11
CA HIS A 247 9.67 -32.06 -0.28
C HIS A 247 8.17 -32.08 -0.05
N PRO A 248 7.60 -31.28 0.90
CA PRO A 248 6.21 -31.45 1.34
C PRO A 248 5.17 -31.29 0.23
N LEU A 249 5.33 -30.26 -0.62
CA LEU A 249 4.41 -30.04 -1.74
C LEU A 249 4.57 -31.13 -2.82
N GLY A 250 5.79 -31.55 -3.11
CA GLY A 250 6.03 -32.63 -4.05
C GLY A 250 5.32 -33.92 -3.63
N ILE A 251 5.42 -34.30 -2.35
CA ILE A 251 4.76 -35.48 -1.79
C ILE A 251 3.24 -35.34 -1.87
N LYS A 252 2.68 -34.18 -1.56
CA LYS A 252 1.22 -33.91 -1.64
C LYS A 252 0.67 -33.89 -3.07
N LEU A 253 1.48 -33.56 -4.04
CA LEU A 253 1.11 -33.53 -5.47
C LEU A 253 1.21 -34.92 -6.10
N TRP A 254 1.92 -35.84 -5.47
CA TRP A 254 2.12 -37.18 -6.01
C TRP A 254 0.82 -38.02 -5.91
N SER A 255 0.59 -38.84 -6.94
CA SER A 255 -0.53 -39.80 -7.02
C SER A 255 0.04 -41.21 -7.27
N PRO A 256 -0.61 -42.27 -6.72
CA PRO A 256 -0.19 -43.67 -6.94
C PRO A 256 -0.14 -44.10 -8.41
N GLU A 257 -0.76 -43.36 -9.30
CA GLU A 257 -0.75 -43.58 -10.74
C GLU A 257 0.46 -42.99 -11.44
N ASP A 258 1.22 -42.10 -10.74
CA ASP A 258 2.36 -41.41 -11.30
C ASP A 258 3.63 -42.25 -11.22
N GLU A 259 4.51 -42.07 -12.23
CA GLU A 259 5.88 -42.57 -12.15
C GLU A 259 6.67 -41.76 -11.11
N LEU A 260 7.54 -42.43 -10.36
CA LEU A 260 8.41 -41.74 -9.41
C LEU A 260 9.44 -40.90 -10.17
N PRO A 261 9.64 -39.63 -9.76
CA PRO A 261 10.65 -38.79 -10.39
C PRO A 261 12.05 -39.36 -10.15
N GLY A 262 12.93 -39.18 -11.12
CA GLY A 262 14.37 -39.40 -10.90
C GLY A 262 14.88 -38.48 -9.77
N SER A 263 15.91 -38.93 -9.07
CA SER A 263 16.38 -38.27 -7.83
C SER A 263 16.49 -36.76 -7.92
N GLY A 264 15.63 -36.04 -7.22
CA GLY A 264 15.85 -34.64 -6.82
C GLY A 264 15.12 -33.53 -7.55
N ALA A 265 14.28 -33.82 -8.55
CA ALA A 265 13.69 -32.76 -9.38
C ALA A 265 12.16 -32.66 -9.21
N VAL A 266 11.68 -32.20 -8.06
CA VAL A 266 10.23 -31.90 -7.86
C VAL A 266 9.70 -30.94 -8.92
N GLN A 267 10.53 -30.01 -9.40
CA GLN A 267 10.17 -29.12 -10.50
C GLN A 267 9.92 -29.91 -11.80
N GLU A 268 10.80 -30.83 -12.15
CA GLU A 268 10.66 -31.70 -13.31
C GLU A 268 9.44 -32.62 -13.18
N TYR A 269 9.18 -33.13 -11.98
CA TYR A 269 7.97 -33.92 -11.70
C TYR A 269 6.68 -33.10 -11.92
N VAL A 270 6.62 -31.86 -11.43
CA VAL A 270 5.46 -30.98 -11.66
C VAL A 270 5.25 -30.75 -13.15
N GLU A 271 6.32 -30.48 -13.89
CA GLU A 271 6.26 -30.21 -15.33
C GLU A 271 5.86 -31.43 -16.16
N THR A 272 6.50 -32.56 -15.89
CA THR A 272 6.34 -33.76 -16.72
C THR A 272 5.18 -34.65 -16.33
N THR A 273 4.74 -34.62 -15.07
CA THR A 273 3.73 -35.53 -14.54
C THR A 273 2.47 -34.77 -14.13
N VAL A 274 2.56 -33.78 -13.23
CA VAL A 274 1.38 -33.10 -12.71
C VAL A 274 0.63 -32.38 -13.83
N PHE A 275 1.32 -31.65 -14.70
CA PHE A 275 0.64 -30.92 -15.78
C PHE A 275 0.04 -31.81 -16.86
N ARG A 276 0.63 -33.00 -17.12
CA ARG A 276 0.09 -33.93 -18.15
C ARG A 276 -1.24 -34.57 -17.80
N ARG A 277 -1.57 -34.67 -16.51
CA ARG A 277 -2.83 -35.27 -16.05
C ARG A 277 -3.98 -34.27 -15.93
N LEU A 278 -3.69 -32.97 -16.07
CA LEU A 278 -4.74 -31.95 -16.03
C LEU A 278 -5.60 -32.01 -17.29
N SER A 279 -6.90 -31.79 -17.12
CA SER A 279 -7.81 -31.56 -18.24
C SER A 279 -7.41 -30.32 -19.03
N GLU A 280 -7.94 -30.15 -20.23
CA GLU A 280 -7.71 -28.98 -21.04
C GLU A 280 -8.20 -27.71 -20.34
N GLU A 281 -9.36 -27.78 -19.71
CA GLU A 281 -9.96 -26.70 -18.93
C GLU A 281 -9.09 -26.33 -17.71
N ALA A 282 -8.60 -27.31 -16.96
CA ALA A 282 -7.71 -27.09 -15.82
C ALA A 282 -6.36 -26.49 -16.26
N SER A 283 -5.82 -26.94 -17.38
CA SER A 283 -4.58 -26.40 -17.96
C SER A 283 -4.74 -24.93 -18.37
N LEU A 284 -5.86 -24.57 -19.01
CA LEU A 284 -6.16 -23.18 -19.39
C LEU A 284 -6.36 -22.28 -18.15
N SER A 285 -7.09 -22.75 -17.14
CA SER A 285 -7.24 -22.04 -15.87
C SER A 285 -5.90 -21.83 -15.16
N LEU A 286 -5.01 -22.83 -15.20
CA LEU A 286 -3.67 -22.73 -14.61
C LEU A 286 -2.77 -21.75 -15.38
N ASP A 287 -2.88 -21.71 -16.70
CA ASP A 287 -2.17 -20.75 -17.54
C ASP A 287 -2.56 -19.31 -17.15
N GLU A 288 -3.86 -19.04 -17.10
CA GLU A 288 -4.38 -17.74 -16.74
C GLU A 288 -3.92 -17.28 -15.34
N LEU A 289 -4.10 -18.16 -14.32
CA LEU A 289 -3.68 -17.88 -12.96
C LEU A 289 -2.15 -17.70 -12.84
N SER A 290 -1.39 -18.45 -13.63
CA SER A 290 0.07 -18.36 -13.62
C SER A 290 0.58 -17.12 -14.35
N ALA A 291 -0.05 -16.72 -15.44
CA ALA A 291 0.30 -15.53 -16.21
C ALA A 291 -0.04 -14.22 -15.46
N SER A 292 -1.05 -14.25 -14.58
CA SER A 292 -1.53 -13.07 -13.89
C SER A 292 -0.53 -12.55 -12.84
N PRO A 293 -0.30 -11.21 -12.75
CA PRO A 293 0.62 -10.62 -11.77
C PRO A 293 0.07 -10.63 -10.35
N LEU A 294 -1.26 -10.66 -10.20
CA LEU A 294 -1.98 -10.63 -8.94
C LEU A 294 -2.93 -11.82 -8.82
N PRO A 295 -3.24 -12.29 -7.61
CA PRO A 295 -4.28 -13.30 -7.40
C PRO A 295 -5.63 -12.84 -7.96
N LEU A 296 -6.43 -13.75 -8.54
CA LEU A 296 -7.69 -13.46 -9.19
C LEU A 296 -8.89 -13.90 -8.33
N GLU A 297 -10.01 -13.23 -8.48
CA GLU A 297 -11.31 -13.82 -8.13
C GLU A 297 -11.75 -14.75 -9.26
N VAL A 298 -12.42 -15.85 -8.93
CA VAL A 298 -12.92 -16.80 -9.96
C VAL A 298 -13.81 -16.08 -11.00
N GLY A 299 -14.56 -15.05 -10.58
CA GLY A 299 -15.37 -14.21 -11.48
C GLY A 299 -14.56 -13.27 -12.38
N GLU A 300 -13.27 -13.10 -12.13
CA GLU A 300 -12.36 -12.32 -12.98
C GLU A 300 -11.71 -13.18 -14.07
N MET A 301 -11.78 -14.49 -13.96
CA MET A 301 -11.11 -15.39 -14.90
C MET A 301 -11.82 -15.48 -16.25
N LEU A 302 -11.03 -15.66 -17.30
CA LEU A 302 -11.51 -15.96 -18.65
C LEU A 302 -11.98 -17.43 -18.74
N GLY A 303 -11.25 -18.35 -18.12
CA GLY A 303 -11.52 -19.77 -18.10
C GLY A 303 -11.59 -20.34 -16.67
N PRO A 304 -12.71 -20.15 -15.93
CA PRO A 304 -12.79 -20.60 -14.54
C PRO A 304 -13.10 -22.08 -14.38
N ASP A 305 -13.49 -22.78 -15.43
CA ASP A 305 -14.08 -24.14 -15.37
C ASP A 305 -13.12 -25.19 -14.79
N GLY A 306 -11.83 -25.04 -15.00
CA GLY A 306 -10.80 -25.94 -14.47
C GLY A 306 -10.41 -25.70 -13.01
N THR A 307 -10.96 -24.67 -12.35
CA THR A 307 -10.55 -24.26 -11.00
C THR A 307 -10.86 -25.33 -9.94
N GLU A 308 -11.94 -26.08 -10.09
CA GLU A 308 -12.32 -27.15 -9.15
C GLU A 308 -11.32 -28.31 -9.19
N GLU A 309 -10.92 -28.76 -10.38
CA GLU A 309 -9.91 -29.81 -10.57
C GLU A 309 -8.54 -29.37 -10.02
N LEU A 310 -8.13 -28.13 -10.27
CA LEU A 310 -6.87 -27.59 -9.75
C LEU A 310 -6.87 -27.53 -8.21
N ASP A 311 -7.99 -27.21 -7.59
CA ASP A 311 -8.14 -27.17 -6.14
C ASP A 311 -8.12 -28.58 -5.54
N GLU A 312 -8.82 -29.54 -6.14
CA GLU A 312 -8.79 -30.96 -5.74
C GLU A 312 -7.39 -31.57 -5.87
N SER A 313 -6.64 -31.13 -6.86
CA SER A 313 -5.25 -31.55 -7.09
C SER A 313 -4.24 -30.83 -6.18
N ALA A 314 -4.69 -30.06 -5.19
CA ALA A 314 -3.85 -29.26 -4.29
C ALA A 314 -2.87 -28.30 -5.00
N ILE A 315 -3.22 -27.85 -6.19
CA ILE A 315 -2.43 -26.90 -6.99
C ILE A 315 -2.67 -25.47 -6.57
N LEU A 316 -3.89 -25.17 -6.07
CA LEU A 316 -4.32 -23.81 -5.73
C LEU A 316 -4.18 -23.51 -4.23
N ARG A 317 -4.00 -22.22 -3.96
CA ARG A 317 -4.15 -21.63 -2.64
C ARG A 317 -5.17 -20.49 -2.67
N TRP A 318 -5.92 -20.34 -1.61
CA TRP A 318 -6.95 -19.35 -1.47
C TRP A 318 -6.62 -18.34 -0.39
N SER A 319 -6.81 -17.05 -0.71
CA SER A 319 -6.76 -15.95 0.25
C SER A 319 -8.09 -15.19 0.20
N GLY A 320 -9.03 -15.58 1.07
CA GLY A 320 -10.40 -15.09 1.01
C GLY A 320 -11.14 -15.53 -0.24
N THR A 321 -11.47 -14.62 -1.15
CA THR A 321 -12.10 -14.90 -2.45
C THR A 321 -11.08 -14.99 -3.59
N LEU A 322 -9.84 -14.62 -3.33
CA LEU A 322 -8.76 -14.62 -4.29
C LEU A 322 -8.11 -15.99 -4.38
N VAL A 323 -7.76 -16.41 -5.58
CA VAL A 323 -7.13 -17.69 -5.90
C VAL A 323 -5.85 -17.47 -6.70
N GLU A 324 -4.84 -18.27 -6.40
CA GLU A 324 -3.60 -18.34 -7.15
C GLU A 324 -2.97 -19.73 -7.04
N PRO A 325 -2.12 -20.16 -7.97
CA PRO A 325 -1.40 -21.42 -7.85
C PRO A 325 -0.34 -21.35 -6.76
N HIS A 326 0.00 -22.51 -6.17
CA HIS A 326 1.19 -22.59 -5.34
C HIS A 326 2.43 -22.13 -6.11
N HIS A 327 3.33 -21.40 -5.45
CA HIS A 327 4.44 -20.74 -6.12
C HIS A 327 5.35 -21.66 -6.96
N LEU A 328 5.56 -22.90 -6.50
CA LEU A 328 6.33 -23.87 -7.30
C LEU A 328 5.63 -24.11 -8.65
N VAL A 329 4.36 -24.43 -8.60
CA VAL A 329 3.53 -24.71 -9.79
C VAL A 329 3.47 -23.48 -10.71
N ARG A 330 3.20 -22.30 -10.13
CA ARG A 330 3.16 -21.02 -10.84
C ARG A 330 4.47 -20.72 -11.58
N ASN A 331 5.62 -20.92 -10.94
CA ASN A 331 6.91 -20.63 -11.54
C ASN A 331 7.24 -21.59 -12.70
N VAL A 332 6.98 -22.88 -12.50
CA VAL A 332 7.18 -23.89 -13.55
C VAL A 332 6.27 -23.59 -14.75
N ARG A 333 4.99 -23.27 -14.48
CA ARG A 333 4.05 -22.94 -15.55
C ARG A 333 4.39 -21.65 -16.27
N ARG A 334 4.83 -20.59 -15.56
CA ARG A 334 5.30 -19.34 -16.17
C ARG A 334 6.49 -19.55 -17.09
N ALA A 335 7.46 -20.37 -16.68
CA ALA A 335 8.59 -20.69 -17.54
C ALA A 335 8.13 -21.36 -18.84
N ALA A 336 7.20 -22.31 -18.75
CA ALA A 336 6.61 -22.97 -19.91
C ALA A 336 5.80 -22.02 -20.82
N ILE A 337 5.11 -21.02 -20.23
CA ILE A 337 4.39 -19.97 -20.98
C ILE A 337 5.39 -19.08 -21.73
N ALA A 338 6.45 -18.63 -21.07
CA ALA A 338 7.47 -17.77 -21.67
C ALA A 338 8.18 -18.44 -22.88
N ASP A 339 8.37 -19.76 -22.81
CA ASP A 339 9.02 -20.53 -23.89
C ASP A 339 8.12 -20.80 -25.12
N GLY A 340 6.81 -20.63 -25.02
CA GLY A 340 5.95 -21.02 -26.16
C GLY A 340 4.53 -20.48 -26.24
N ASN A 341 4.02 -19.72 -25.27
CA ASN A 341 2.60 -19.34 -25.24
C ASN A 341 2.35 -17.85 -24.91
N MET A 342 3.00 -16.94 -25.63
CA MET A 342 2.75 -15.49 -25.50
C MET A 342 1.30 -15.10 -25.90
N GLU A 343 0.61 -15.95 -26.67
CA GLU A 343 -0.78 -15.74 -27.10
C GLU A 343 -1.75 -15.59 -25.92
N ILE A 344 -1.46 -16.21 -24.77
CA ILE A 344 -2.30 -16.06 -23.57
C ILE A 344 -2.30 -14.63 -23.04
N HIS A 345 -1.15 -13.95 -23.05
CA HIS A 345 -1.05 -12.57 -22.60
C HIS A 345 -1.88 -11.64 -23.50
N SER A 346 -1.87 -11.81 -24.83
CA SER A 346 -2.72 -11.03 -25.75
C SER A 346 -4.21 -11.23 -25.47
N LYS A 347 -4.64 -12.48 -25.22
CA LYS A 347 -6.04 -12.80 -24.87
C LYS A 347 -6.45 -12.16 -23.55
N LEU A 348 -5.60 -12.21 -22.54
CA LEU A 348 -5.85 -11.62 -21.23
C LEU A 348 -5.83 -10.09 -21.31
N ALA A 349 -4.93 -9.48 -22.09
CA ALA A 349 -4.93 -8.04 -22.34
C ALA A 349 -6.26 -7.58 -22.97
N GLU A 350 -6.74 -8.28 -23.99
CA GLU A 350 -8.04 -8.00 -24.61
C GLU A 350 -9.20 -8.17 -23.62
N MET A 351 -9.18 -9.17 -22.77
CA MET A 351 -10.21 -9.39 -21.75
C MET A 351 -10.23 -8.26 -20.72
N TRP A 352 -9.04 -7.87 -20.21
CA TRP A 352 -8.92 -6.82 -19.21
C TRP A 352 -9.22 -5.42 -19.77
N SER A 353 -8.94 -5.15 -21.06
CA SER A 353 -9.27 -3.88 -21.71
C SER A 353 -10.76 -3.57 -21.76
N LYS A 354 -11.62 -4.59 -21.67
CA LYS A 354 -13.09 -4.46 -21.64
C LYS A 354 -13.62 -4.14 -20.24
N ARG A 355 -12.77 -4.13 -19.22
CA ARG A 355 -13.10 -3.83 -17.83
C ARG A 355 -12.61 -2.43 -17.47
N SER A 356 -13.17 -1.85 -16.42
CA SER A 356 -12.83 -0.50 -15.96
C SER A 356 -12.22 -0.50 -14.59
N GLY A 357 -11.47 0.55 -14.29
CA GLY A 357 -10.85 0.81 -12.98
C GLY A 357 -9.39 0.40 -12.91
N ALA A 358 -8.69 0.97 -11.94
CA ALA A 358 -7.24 0.87 -11.81
C ALA A 358 -6.70 -0.58 -11.75
N ARG A 359 -7.44 -1.51 -11.11
CA ARG A 359 -7.06 -2.93 -11.11
C ARG A 359 -7.10 -3.53 -12.52
N ALA A 360 -8.16 -3.28 -13.27
CA ALA A 360 -8.28 -3.76 -14.64
C ALA A 360 -7.17 -3.18 -15.53
N ARG A 361 -6.91 -1.88 -15.40
CA ARG A 361 -5.83 -1.20 -16.12
C ARG A 361 -4.44 -1.73 -15.74
N ARG A 362 -4.22 -2.07 -14.46
CA ARG A 362 -2.98 -2.70 -13.99
C ARG A 362 -2.76 -4.07 -14.62
N MET A 363 -3.83 -4.89 -14.70
CA MET A 363 -3.79 -6.22 -15.31
C MET A 363 -3.59 -6.12 -16.82
N GLU A 364 -4.32 -5.24 -17.50
CA GLU A 364 -4.17 -4.99 -18.94
C GLU A 364 -2.74 -4.57 -19.27
N ALA A 365 -2.18 -3.61 -18.52
CA ALA A 365 -0.83 -3.11 -18.75
C ALA A 365 0.21 -4.24 -18.61
N HIS A 366 0.11 -5.07 -17.57
CA HIS A 366 1.00 -6.22 -17.43
C HIS A 366 0.93 -7.15 -18.65
N HIS A 367 -0.29 -7.53 -19.04
CA HIS A 367 -0.45 -8.50 -20.12
C HIS A 367 -0.05 -7.95 -21.50
N ARG A 368 -0.28 -6.66 -21.78
CA ARG A 368 0.23 -6.03 -23.02
C ARG A 368 1.75 -6.03 -23.06
N ILE A 369 2.40 -5.70 -21.95
CA ILE A 369 3.86 -5.69 -21.83
C ILE A 369 4.41 -7.11 -22.06
N GLU A 370 3.84 -8.11 -21.37
CA GLU A 370 4.29 -9.51 -21.46
C GLU A 370 3.96 -10.17 -22.83
N SER A 371 2.96 -9.66 -23.57
CA SER A 371 2.67 -10.15 -24.92
C SER A 371 3.70 -9.72 -25.96
N GLY A 372 4.57 -8.77 -25.63
CA GLY A 372 5.54 -8.22 -26.56
C GLY A 372 4.91 -7.34 -27.65
N GLU A 373 3.68 -6.88 -27.45
CA GLU A 373 3.06 -5.90 -28.34
C GLU A 373 3.84 -4.59 -28.30
N ASP A 374 3.88 -3.89 -29.43
CA ASP A 374 4.42 -2.53 -29.48
C ASP A 374 3.49 -1.61 -28.67
N ILE A 375 4.01 -1.04 -27.57
CA ILE A 375 3.19 -0.31 -26.61
C ILE A 375 3.32 1.18 -26.90
N ASP A 376 2.19 1.81 -27.19
CA ASP A 376 2.10 3.25 -27.36
C ASP A 376 2.45 3.97 -26.04
N PRO A 377 3.49 4.83 -26.02
CA PRO A 377 3.87 5.61 -24.83
C PRO A 377 2.76 6.50 -24.27
N GLU A 378 1.87 7.00 -25.13
CA GLU A 378 0.72 7.81 -24.71
C GLU A 378 -0.28 6.96 -23.91
N TRP A 379 -0.58 5.75 -24.40
CA TRP A 379 -1.41 4.79 -23.68
C TRP A 379 -0.80 4.37 -22.33
N VAL A 380 0.54 4.17 -22.26
CA VAL A 380 1.24 3.89 -20.99
C VAL A 380 1.04 5.05 -20.02
N SER A 381 1.24 6.28 -20.51
CA SER A 381 1.10 7.50 -19.70
C SER A 381 -0.31 7.64 -19.11
N GLU A 382 -1.35 7.37 -19.90
CA GLU A 382 -2.74 7.37 -19.44
C GLU A 382 -2.99 6.27 -18.42
N SER A 383 -2.49 5.06 -18.69
CA SER A 383 -2.63 3.91 -17.80
C SER A 383 -1.96 4.14 -16.45
N VAL A 384 -0.75 4.66 -16.45
CA VAL A 384 -0.01 5.02 -15.22
C VAL A 384 -0.76 6.07 -14.41
N ARG A 385 -1.34 7.09 -15.04
CA ARG A 385 -2.16 8.10 -14.33
C ARG A 385 -3.39 7.48 -13.67
N GLU A 386 -4.11 6.59 -14.38
CA GLU A 386 -5.27 5.90 -13.84
C GLU A 386 -4.89 4.99 -12.66
N ILE A 387 -3.84 4.17 -12.82
CA ILE A 387 -3.34 3.30 -11.74
C ILE A 387 -2.87 4.12 -10.55
N THR A 388 -2.12 5.22 -10.77
CA THR A 388 -1.63 6.12 -9.72
C THR A 388 -2.77 6.68 -8.87
N SER A 389 -3.96 6.86 -9.45
CA SER A 389 -5.11 7.36 -8.70
C SER A 389 -5.53 6.45 -7.53
N VAL A 390 -5.18 5.16 -7.58
CA VAL A 390 -5.51 4.15 -6.56
C VAL A 390 -4.24 3.58 -5.91
N ASP A 391 -3.22 3.26 -6.71
CA ASP A 391 -2.00 2.59 -6.25
C ASP A 391 -0.78 3.10 -7.03
N SER A 392 -0.01 3.98 -6.39
CA SER A 392 1.19 4.54 -7.02
C SER A 392 2.37 3.56 -7.05
N ALA A 393 2.38 2.53 -6.19
CA ALA A 393 3.42 1.50 -6.22
C ALA A 393 3.24 0.60 -7.45
N ALA A 394 2.01 0.16 -7.70
CA ALA A 394 1.67 -0.60 -8.91
C ALA A 394 1.96 0.21 -10.19
N ALA A 395 1.62 1.51 -10.19
CA ALA A 395 1.92 2.42 -11.30
C ALA A 395 3.42 2.52 -11.59
N ALA A 396 4.25 2.62 -10.54
CA ALA A 396 5.69 2.70 -10.65
C ALA A 396 6.29 1.40 -11.23
N VAL A 397 5.79 0.23 -10.81
CA VAL A 397 6.22 -1.08 -11.36
C VAL A 397 5.87 -1.20 -12.85
N VAL A 398 4.66 -0.78 -13.26
CA VAL A 398 4.25 -0.78 -14.68
C VAL A 398 5.15 0.14 -15.50
N LEU A 399 5.44 1.33 -14.98
CA LEU A 399 6.23 2.33 -15.68
C LEU A 399 7.70 1.87 -15.84
N ASP A 400 8.31 1.33 -14.78
CA ASP A 400 9.67 0.77 -14.86
C ASP A 400 9.76 -0.36 -15.89
N HIS A 401 8.73 -1.22 -15.94
CA HIS A 401 8.68 -2.31 -16.91
C HIS A 401 8.55 -1.77 -18.35
N ALA A 402 7.67 -0.80 -18.58
CA ALA A 402 7.54 -0.14 -19.89
C ALA A 402 8.86 0.52 -20.34
N ILE A 403 9.55 1.24 -19.44
CA ILE A 403 10.84 1.87 -19.72
C ILE A 403 11.92 0.83 -20.05
N SER A 404 11.92 -0.32 -19.38
CA SER A 404 12.90 -1.39 -19.64
C SER A 404 12.80 -1.95 -21.08
N LEU A 405 11.61 -1.88 -21.68
CA LEU A 405 11.38 -2.31 -23.05
C LEU A 405 11.61 -1.18 -24.07
N SER A 406 11.14 0.02 -23.74
CA SER A 406 11.26 1.20 -24.60
C SER A 406 11.54 2.45 -23.76
N PRO A 407 12.81 2.87 -23.65
CA PRO A 407 13.20 3.99 -22.81
C PRO A 407 12.89 5.34 -23.49
N GLU A 408 11.62 5.63 -23.70
CA GLU A 408 11.13 6.91 -24.20
C GLU A 408 11.33 8.03 -23.16
N GLU A 409 11.86 9.18 -23.59
CA GLU A 409 12.19 10.29 -22.67
C GLU A 409 10.98 10.72 -21.83
N GLY A 410 9.79 10.80 -22.43
CA GLY A 410 8.56 11.16 -21.70
C GLY A 410 8.15 10.15 -20.60
N LEU A 411 8.39 8.85 -20.80
CA LEU A 411 8.16 7.83 -19.77
C LEU A 411 9.20 7.92 -18.65
N VAL A 412 10.47 8.19 -19.00
CA VAL A 412 11.53 8.41 -18.01
C VAL A 412 11.22 9.64 -17.16
N GLU A 413 10.79 10.74 -17.78
CA GLU A 413 10.36 11.94 -17.07
C GLU A 413 9.20 11.65 -16.11
N MET A 414 8.21 10.88 -16.54
CA MET A 414 7.09 10.44 -15.70
C MET A 414 7.55 9.57 -14.53
N ALA A 415 8.54 8.69 -14.74
CA ALA A 415 9.10 7.85 -13.68
C ALA A 415 9.81 8.69 -12.61
N ILE A 416 10.56 9.72 -13.02
CA ILE A 416 11.19 10.67 -12.10
C ILE A 416 10.12 11.41 -11.31
N ASP A 417 9.12 11.97 -11.99
CA ASP A 417 8.07 12.74 -11.34
C ASP A 417 7.27 11.88 -10.36
N LEU A 418 6.98 10.63 -10.69
CA LEU A 418 6.31 9.67 -9.81
C LEU A 418 7.21 9.29 -8.62
N ALA A 419 8.50 9.04 -8.83
CA ALA A 419 9.44 8.74 -7.75
C ALA A 419 9.60 9.92 -6.77
N LEU A 420 9.69 11.16 -7.28
CA LEU A 420 9.71 12.36 -6.45
C LEU A 420 8.40 12.55 -5.67
N GLU A 421 7.26 12.30 -6.30
CA GLU A 421 5.96 12.37 -5.64
C GLU A 421 5.81 11.30 -4.54
N ARG A 422 6.35 10.11 -4.76
CA ARG A 422 6.39 9.02 -3.78
C ARG A 422 7.43 9.24 -2.67
N GLY A 423 8.38 10.17 -2.86
CA GLY A 423 9.47 10.41 -1.92
C GLY A 423 10.56 9.34 -1.98
N GLU A 424 10.91 8.89 -3.16
CA GLU A 424 11.93 7.88 -3.47
C GLU A 424 13.16 8.55 -4.13
N PRO A 425 14.01 9.27 -3.37
CA PRO A 425 15.10 10.06 -3.93
C PRO A 425 16.13 9.20 -4.67
N ASP A 426 16.45 8.01 -4.17
CA ASP A 426 17.43 7.11 -4.78
C ASP A 426 16.98 6.70 -6.21
N ILE A 427 15.70 6.36 -6.37
CA ILE A 427 15.12 5.98 -7.66
C ILE A 427 15.06 7.18 -8.60
N ALA A 428 14.61 8.32 -8.10
CA ALA A 428 14.57 9.57 -8.88
C ALA A 428 15.98 9.93 -9.41
N SER A 429 17.02 9.80 -8.57
CA SER A 429 18.41 10.06 -8.97
C SER A 429 18.86 9.19 -10.14
N ILE A 430 18.59 7.88 -10.07
CA ILE A 430 18.95 6.92 -11.13
C ILE A 430 18.33 7.34 -12.47
N HIS A 431 17.04 7.64 -12.47
CA HIS A 431 16.37 8.04 -13.72
C HIS A 431 16.80 9.44 -14.20
N ILE A 432 17.09 10.40 -13.30
CA ILE A 432 17.58 11.73 -13.67
C ILE A 432 18.93 11.63 -14.38
N GLU A 433 19.80 10.70 -14.00
CA GLU A 433 21.10 10.48 -14.66
C GLU A 433 20.95 10.08 -16.13
N SER A 434 19.85 9.44 -16.51
CA SER A 434 19.56 9.03 -17.89
C SER A 434 18.98 10.15 -18.76
N LEU A 435 18.54 11.28 -18.17
CA LEU A 435 18.04 12.43 -18.92
C LEU A 435 19.20 13.26 -19.50
N GLY A 436 18.97 13.81 -20.69
CA GLY A 436 19.84 14.83 -21.28
C GLY A 436 19.93 16.10 -20.44
N GLU A 437 21.03 16.87 -20.59
CA GLU A 437 21.17 18.17 -19.94
C GLU A 437 20.09 19.16 -20.45
N GLY A 438 19.45 19.87 -19.52
CA GLY A 438 18.44 20.85 -19.88
C GLY A 438 17.60 21.30 -18.69
N PRO A 439 16.76 22.33 -18.89
CA PRO A 439 15.95 22.92 -17.81
C PRO A 439 14.99 21.93 -17.14
N GLY A 440 14.45 20.99 -17.91
CA GLY A 440 13.56 19.94 -17.38
C GLY A 440 14.26 19.03 -16.38
N ARG A 441 15.51 18.63 -16.68
CA ARG A 441 16.36 17.86 -15.76
C ARG A 441 16.70 18.68 -14.50
N ASP A 442 17.10 19.96 -14.68
CA ASP A 442 17.49 20.82 -13.57
C ASP A 442 16.32 21.07 -12.62
N LEU A 443 15.10 21.19 -13.14
CA LEU A 443 13.89 21.30 -12.30
C LEU A 443 13.64 20.05 -11.45
N ARG A 444 13.91 18.86 -12.00
CA ARG A 444 13.80 17.59 -11.28
C ARG A 444 14.92 17.44 -10.25
N LEU A 445 16.14 17.88 -10.58
CA LEU A 445 17.24 17.97 -9.60
C LEU A 445 16.90 18.92 -8.44
N ALA A 446 16.25 20.05 -8.72
CA ALA A 446 15.77 20.96 -7.68
C ALA A 446 14.74 20.28 -6.74
N ARG A 447 13.81 19.48 -7.30
CA ARG A 447 12.85 18.73 -6.49
C ARG A 447 13.54 17.62 -5.67
N LEU A 448 14.53 16.93 -6.25
CA LEU A 448 15.34 15.94 -5.55
C LEU A 448 16.10 16.56 -4.37
N ALA A 449 16.82 17.67 -4.60
CA ALA A 449 17.54 18.39 -3.56
C ALA A 449 16.63 18.81 -2.39
N ARG A 450 15.36 19.17 -2.67
CA ARG A 450 14.36 19.45 -1.61
C ARG A 450 14.02 18.23 -0.78
N LEU A 451 13.85 17.07 -1.40
CA LEU A 451 13.59 15.82 -0.66
C LEU A 451 14.77 15.42 0.22
N GLU A 452 15.99 15.70 -0.24
CA GLU A 452 17.23 15.48 0.51
C GLU A 452 17.50 16.54 1.58
N GLY A 453 16.76 17.67 1.56
CA GLY A 453 16.85 18.75 2.54
C GLY A 453 17.85 19.85 2.18
N ASP A 454 18.41 19.85 0.98
CA ASP A 454 19.26 20.95 0.46
C ASP A 454 18.40 22.02 -0.22
N TRP A 455 17.73 22.81 0.60
CA TRP A 455 16.79 23.84 0.14
C TRP A 455 17.46 24.97 -0.65
N LYS A 456 18.72 25.27 -0.35
CA LYS A 456 19.43 26.38 -1.02
C LYS A 456 19.76 26.01 -2.44
N SER A 457 20.40 24.87 -2.65
CA SER A 457 20.71 24.38 -3.98
C SER A 457 19.44 24.16 -4.80
N ALA A 458 18.36 23.68 -4.15
CA ALA A 458 17.06 23.50 -4.80
C ALA A 458 16.48 24.81 -5.36
N ASP A 459 16.51 25.91 -4.58
CA ASP A 459 15.97 27.19 -5.02
C ASP A 459 16.84 27.81 -6.12
N GLU A 460 18.17 27.69 -6.06
CA GLU A 460 19.09 28.11 -7.08
C GLU A 460 18.91 27.38 -8.43
N LEU A 461 18.78 26.04 -8.36
CA LEU A 461 18.52 25.18 -9.52
C LEU A 461 17.17 25.51 -10.17
N GLU A 462 16.10 25.64 -9.36
CA GLU A 462 14.75 25.95 -9.85
C GLU A 462 14.73 27.30 -10.58
N ALA A 463 15.31 28.35 -9.98
CA ALA A 463 15.37 29.69 -10.60
C ALA A 463 16.16 29.67 -11.91
N SER A 464 17.31 28.98 -11.95
CA SER A 464 18.11 28.78 -13.14
C SER A 464 17.34 28.03 -14.25
N ALA A 465 16.72 26.92 -13.90
CA ALA A 465 15.94 26.11 -14.82
C ALA A 465 14.80 26.92 -15.46
N ILE A 466 13.98 27.58 -14.63
CA ILE A 466 12.83 28.38 -15.08
C ILE A 466 13.30 29.48 -16.06
N SER A 467 14.43 30.15 -15.77
CA SER A 467 14.93 31.19 -16.63
C SER A 467 15.39 30.69 -18.01
N ALA A 468 15.78 29.43 -18.12
CA ALA A 468 16.28 28.83 -19.36
C ALA A 468 15.17 28.13 -20.18
N MET A 469 13.94 27.99 -19.64
CA MET A 469 12.83 27.32 -20.31
C MET A 469 12.21 28.13 -21.46
N GLN A 470 11.61 27.40 -22.41
CA GLN A 470 10.75 28.01 -23.42
C GLN A 470 9.49 28.63 -22.79
N PRO A 471 8.84 29.61 -23.42
CA PRO A 471 7.74 30.35 -22.81
C PRO A 471 6.62 29.49 -22.21
N SER A 472 6.15 28.43 -22.93
CA SER A 472 5.08 27.57 -22.46
C SER A 472 5.47 26.71 -21.24
N GLU A 473 6.66 26.15 -21.24
CA GLU A 473 7.21 25.38 -20.13
C GLU A 473 7.50 26.28 -18.94
N ARG A 474 8.04 27.48 -19.18
CA ARG A 474 8.32 28.48 -18.16
C ARG A 474 7.08 28.85 -17.38
N VAL A 475 5.98 29.19 -18.05
CA VAL A 475 4.71 29.54 -17.41
C VAL A 475 4.22 28.43 -16.48
N ARG A 476 4.26 27.17 -16.93
CA ARG A 476 3.87 26.02 -16.10
C ARG A 476 4.78 25.85 -14.88
N ALA A 477 6.09 26.03 -15.06
CA ALA A 477 7.08 25.94 -13.99
C ALA A 477 6.95 27.08 -12.97
N GLU A 478 6.72 28.33 -13.43
CA GLU A 478 6.46 29.50 -12.57
C GLU A 478 5.21 29.31 -11.72
N ILE A 479 4.08 28.88 -12.32
CA ILE A 479 2.84 28.57 -11.59
C ILE A 479 3.12 27.49 -10.54
N SER A 480 3.77 26.40 -10.92
CA SER A 480 4.09 25.29 -10.01
C SER A 480 4.98 25.72 -8.85
N SER A 481 5.96 26.59 -9.11
CA SER A 481 6.83 27.17 -8.07
C SER A 481 6.04 28.04 -7.09
N LEU A 482 5.14 28.90 -7.57
CA LEU A 482 4.31 29.74 -6.72
C LEU A 482 3.36 28.90 -5.86
N VAL A 483 2.71 27.90 -6.46
CA VAL A 483 1.81 26.97 -5.72
C VAL A 483 2.60 26.21 -4.66
N ARG A 484 3.76 25.68 -4.99
CA ARG A 484 4.63 24.98 -4.03
C ARG A 484 5.03 25.90 -2.87
N ARG A 485 5.44 27.13 -3.13
CA ARG A 485 5.82 28.11 -2.10
C ARG A 485 4.62 28.49 -1.22
N TYR A 486 3.43 28.61 -1.80
CA TYR A 486 2.20 28.81 -1.05
C TYR A 486 1.87 27.60 -0.15
N ASP A 487 2.08 26.40 -0.66
CA ASP A 487 1.81 25.16 0.05
C ASP A 487 2.82 24.81 1.15
N ASP A 488 4.08 25.31 1.04
CA ASP A 488 5.15 25.12 2.03
C ASP A 488 5.07 26.13 3.18
N ARG A 489 3.93 26.14 3.87
CA ARG A 489 3.65 26.99 5.03
C ARG A 489 2.91 26.23 6.13
N LEU A 490 3.00 26.73 7.36
CA LEU A 490 2.11 26.25 8.41
C LEU A 490 0.69 26.78 8.18
N PRO A 491 -0.35 25.97 8.46
CA PRO A 491 -1.74 26.42 8.39
C PRO A 491 -1.97 27.68 9.22
N GLY A 492 -2.71 28.63 8.66
CA GLY A 492 -3.04 29.90 9.33
C GLY A 492 -1.86 30.85 9.56
N SER A 493 -0.69 30.63 8.93
CA SER A 493 0.51 31.40 9.23
C SER A 493 1.24 31.96 7.99
N ILE A 494 0.52 32.30 6.92
CA ILE A 494 1.17 33.04 5.84
C ILE A 494 1.56 34.44 6.32
N LYS A 495 2.81 34.83 6.07
CA LYS A 495 3.25 36.19 6.32
C LYS A 495 2.74 37.09 5.20
N ALA A 496 2.26 38.28 5.54
CA ALA A 496 1.75 39.25 4.56
C ALA A 496 2.74 39.53 3.43
N GLU A 497 4.01 39.65 3.78
CA GLU A 497 5.10 39.86 2.80
C GLU A 497 5.20 38.71 1.78
N LEU A 498 5.09 37.48 2.24
CA LEU A 498 5.10 36.30 1.35
C LEU A 498 3.84 36.24 0.47
N ALA A 499 2.68 36.56 1.03
CA ALA A 499 1.44 36.56 0.27
C ALA A 499 1.45 37.65 -0.83
N GLU A 500 1.94 38.84 -0.51
CA GLU A 500 2.11 39.90 -1.47
C GLU A 500 3.13 39.57 -2.55
N GLU A 501 4.26 38.95 -2.19
CA GLU A 501 5.29 38.49 -3.14
C GLU A 501 4.70 37.45 -4.11
N LEU A 502 3.99 36.42 -3.58
CA LEU A 502 3.38 35.39 -4.40
C LEU A 502 2.28 35.93 -5.31
N LEU A 503 1.48 36.88 -4.82
CA LEU A 503 0.45 37.55 -5.61
C LEU A 503 1.07 38.40 -6.75
N SER A 504 2.12 39.15 -6.44
CA SER A 504 2.89 39.90 -7.47
C SER A 504 3.50 38.94 -8.49
N GLY A 505 4.03 37.81 -8.05
CA GLY A 505 4.54 36.77 -8.93
C GLY A 505 3.44 36.25 -9.86
N ALA A 506 2.26 35.90 -9.34
CA ALA A 506 1.14 35.44 -10.13
C ALA A 506 0.63 36.51 -11.14
N ASP A 507 0.70 37.78 -10.78
CA ASP A 507 0.32 38.87 -11.64
C ASP A 507 1.35 39.17 -12.76
N SER A 508 2.60 38.76 -12.57
CA SER A 508 3.69 38.96 -13.54
C SER A 508 3.78 37.86 -14.62
N ILE A 509 3.06 36.75 -14.46
CA ILE A 509 3.10 35.65 -15.43
C ILE A 509 2.40 36.08 -16.74
N ASP A 510 3.16 36.09 -17.82
CA ASP A 510 2.62 36.38 -19.16
C ASP A 510 2.18 35.09 -19.87
N VAL A 511 0.87 34.95 -20.05
CA VAL A 511 0.26 33.82 -20.73
C VAL A 511 -0.04 34.10 -22.21
N SER A 512 0.32 35.27 -22.75
CA SER A 512 -0.07 35.72 -24.08
C SER A 512 0.57 34.90 -25.21
N GLU A 513 1.75 34.31 -24.98
CA GLU A 513 2.47 33.48 -25.94
C GLU A 513 2.01 32.01 -25.97
N LEU A 514 1.14 31.59 -25.04
CA LEU A 514 0.62 30.25 -25.01
C LEU A 514 -0.44 30.02 -26.08
N ASP A 515 -0.57 28.78 -26.55
CA ASP A 515 -1.71 28.43 -27.38
C ASP A 515 -3.05 28.55 -26.58
N PRO A 516 -4.21 28.53 -27.25
CA PRO A 516 -5.48 28.85 -26.59
C PRO A 516 -5.85 27.89 -25.45
N GLU A 517 -5.57 26.62 -25.57
CA GLU A 517 -5.90 25.59 -24.56
C GLU A 517 -5.00 25.71 -23.34
N ASP A 518 -3.69 25.75 -23.54
CA ASP A 518 -2.70 25.94 -22.46
C ASP A 518 -2.89 27.29 -21.75
N ARG A 519 -3.24 28.34 -22.47
CA ARG A 519 -3.57 29.66 -21.92
C ARG A 519 -4.74 29.61 -20.96
N GLU A 520 -5.79 28.87 -21.35
CA GLU A 520 -6.98 28.73 -20.53
C GLU A 520 -6.69 28.00 -19.21
N LEU A 521 -5.94 26.89 -19.28
CA LEU A 521 -5.50 26.11 -18.12
C LEU A 521 -4.56 26.91 -17.19
N ALA A 522 -3.59 27.63 -17.77
CA ALA A 522 -2.68 28.48 -17.01
C ALA A 522 -3.44 29.60 -16.30
N SER A 523 -4.32 30.31 -17.04
CA SER A 523 -5.13 31.39 -16.48
C SER A 523 -6.03 30.90 -15.34
N LEU A 524 -6.64 29.72 -15.46
CA LEU A 524 -7.44 29.11 -14.39
C LEU A 524 -6.60 28.83 -13.16
N SER A 525 -5.41 28.28 -13.33
CA SER A 525 -4.49 27.96 -12.24
C SER A 525 -4.02 29.24 -11.51
N ILE A 526 -3.71 30.28 -12.26
CA ILE A 526 -3.34 31.60 -11.72
C ILE A 526 -4.52 32.21 -10.93
N ASP A 527 -5.74 32.15 -11.46
CA ASP A 527 -6.91 32.72 -10.79
C ASP A 527 -7.28 31.96 -9.51
N LEU A 528 -7.11 30.63 -9.48
CA LEU A 528 -7.25 29.83 -8.24
C LEU A 528 -6.22 30.23 -7.19
N LEU A 529 -4.98 30.46 -7.58
CA LEU A 529 -3.92 30.93 -6.68
C LEU A 529 -4.21 32.37 -6.20
N ARG A 530 -4.59 33.28 -7.10
CA ARG A 530 -5.01 34.65 -6.76
C ARG A 530 -6.15 34.69 -5.77
N HIS A 531 -7.19 33.88 -6.00
CA HIS A 531 -8.32 33.76 -5.06
C HIS A 531 -7.83 33.36 -3.67
N SER A 532 -6.98 32.34 -3.58
CA SER A 532 -6.45 31.85 -2.31
C SER A 532 -5.60 32.91 -1.60
N LEU A 533 -4.67 33.56 -2.31
CA LEU A 533 -3.79 34.60 -1.76
C LEU A 533 -4.56 35.86 -1.35
N ALA A 534 -5.57 36.26 -2.15
CA ALA A 534 -6.43 37.39 -1.81
C ALA A 534 -7.23 37.16 -0.51
N LEU A 535 -7.70 35.93 -0.29
CA LEU A 535 -8.35 35.57 0.98
C LEU A 535 -7.37 35.63 2.17
N GLU A 536 -6.14 35.19 2.01
CA GLU A 536 -5.10 35.27 3.05
C GLU A 536 -4.74 36.72 3.40
N THR A 537 -4.65 37.59 2.39
CA THR A 537 -4.39 39.03 2.59
C THR A 537 -5.64 39.84 2.97
N LYS A 538 -6.81 39.16 3.09
CA LYS A 538 -8.11 39.80 3.40
C LYS A 538 -8.60 40.79 2.33
N ASP A 539 -8.12 40.66 1.10
CA ASP A 539 -8.54 41.45 -0.06
C ASP A 539 -9.74 40.74 -0.74
N LEU A 540 -10.92 40.98 -0.18
CA LEU A 540 -12.16 40.32 -0.65
C LEU A 540 -12.58 40.78 -2.05
N GLU A 541 -12.16 42.00 -2.48
CA GLU A 541 -12.45 42.51 -3.84
C GLU A 541 -11.67 41.69 -4.88
N LYS A 542 -10.38 41.51 -4.69
CA LYS A 542 -9.55 40.65 -5.57
C LYS A 542 -10.01 39.17 -5.52
N ALA A 543 -10.41 38.67 -4.37
CA ALA A 543 -10.93 37.32 -4.25
C ALA A 543 -12.23 37.14 -5.07
N SER A 544 -13.16 38.12 -5.03
CA SER A 544 -14.37 38.10 -5.84
C SER A 544 -14.07 38.16 -7.33
N MET A 545 -13.18 39.03 -7.76
CA MET A 545 -12.76 39.13 -9.17
C MET A 545 -12.16 37.82 -9.69
N ALA A 546 -11.29 37.19 -8.91
CA ALA A 546 -10.70 35.90 -9.26
C ALA A 546 -11.78 34.79 -9.33
N ARG A 547 -12.70 34.77 -8.38
CA ARG A 547 -13.82 33.84 -8.35
C ARG A 547 -14.75 33.99 -9.56
N GLU A 548 -15.08 35.24 -9.94
CA GLU A 548 -15.90 35.53 -11.13
C GLU A 548 -15.20 35.10 -12.43
N SER A 549 -13.88 35.31 -12.52
CA SER A 549 -13.08 34.82 -13.63
C SER A 549 -13.09 33.30 -13.73
N ILE A 550 -12.95 32.60 -12.60
CA ILE A 550 -13.02 31.12 -12.53
C ILE A 550 -14.41 30.65 -12.99
N GLU A 551 -15.50 31.23 -12.46
CA GLU A 551 -16.87 30.86 -12.84
C GLU A 551 -17.15 31.07 -14.31
N SER A 552 -16.64 32.15 -14.90
CA SER A 552 -16.82 32.45 -16.33
C SER A 552 -16.19 31.41 -17.25
N ARG A 553 -15.10 30.74 -16.79
CA ARG A 553 -14.38 29.71 -17.54
C ARG A 553 -14.99 28.31 -17.36
N MET A 554 -15.40 27.99 -16.14
CA MET A 554 -15.82 26.64 -15.75
C MET A 554 -17.34 26.44 -15.78
N GLY A 555 -18.08 27.53 -15.76
CA GLY A 555 -19.53 27.54 -15.60
C GLY A 555 -19.98 27.56 -14.12
N PRO A 556 -21.22 28.02 -13.88
CA PRO A 556 -21.75 28.20 -12.52
C PRO A 556 -22.02 26.86 -11.80
N ASP A 557 -22.20 25.78 -12.54
CA ASP A 557 -22.49 24.43 -12.00
C ASP A 557 -21.23 23.63 -11.68
N ASP A 558 -20.03 24.17 -11.86
CA ASP A 558 -18.79 23.48 -11.53
C ASP A 558 -18.70 23.23 -10.01
N PRO A 559 -18.41 22.01 -9.58
CA PRO A 559 -18.38 21.62 -8.15
C PRO A 559 -17.36 22.38 -7.31
N ARG A 560 -16.40 23.08 -7.93
CA ARG A 560 -15.41 23.91 -7.23
C ARG A 560 -15.97 25.27 -6.78
N ILE A 561 -16.97 25.81 -7.49
CA ILE A 561 -17.54 27.13 -7.18
C ILE A 561 -18.10 27.21 -5.75
N PRO A 562 -18.92 26.25 -5.27
CA PRO A 562 -19.39 26.25 -3.87
C PRO A 562 -18.24 26.22 -2.85
N SER A 563 -17.14 25.54 -3.16
CA SER A 563 -15.97 25.48 -2.30
C SER A 563 -15.25 26.83 -2.22
N LEU A 564 -15.11 27.57 -3.35
CA LEU A 564 -14.54 28.91 -3.37
C LEU A 564 -15.41 29.90 -2.58
N ASP A 565 -16.72 29.86 -2.73
CA ASP A 565 -17.67 30.68 -1.96
C ASP A 565 -17.57 30.40 -0.46
N LEU A 566 -17.43 29.14 -0.09
CA LEU A 566 -17.27 28.74 1.31
C LEU A 566 -15.95 29.25 1.88
N ARG A 567 -14.85 29.18 1.14
CA ARG A 567 -13.56 29.75 1.52
C ARG A 567 -13.64 31.26 1.77
N ALA A 568 -14.32 32.00 0.90
CA ALA A 568 -14.53 33.43 1.08
C ALA A 568 -15.32 33.73 2.37
N ARG A 569 -16.40 32.98 2.65
CA ARG A 569 -17.17 33.12 3.90
C ARG A 569 -16.32 32.83 5.14
N LEU A 570 -15.47 31.81 5.10
CA LEU A 570 -14.54 31.49 6.19
C LEU A 570 -13.53 32.61 6.42
N SER A 571 -12.98 33.19 5.36
CA SER A 571 -12.06 34.33 5.46
C SER A 571 -12.71 35.56 6.09
N VAL A 572 -13.97 35.86 5.75
CA VAL A 572 -14.73 36.95 6.40
C VAL A 572 -14.97 36.63 7.87
N ALA A 573 -15.39 35.40 8.18
CA ALA A 573 -15.66 34.97 9.54
C ALA A 573 -14.43 35.04 10.45
N SER A 574 -13.23 34.80 9.91
CA SER A 574 -11.96 34.88 10.67
C SER A 574 -11.68 36.28 11.23
N GLN A 575 -12.30 37.34 10.70
CA GLN A 575 -12.16 38.70 11.21
C GLN A 575 -12.99 38.93 12.47
N SER A 576 -14.08 38.19 12.67
CA SER A 576 -14.98 38.29 13.82
C SER A 576 -14.82 37.12 14.81
N ASP A 577 -13.93 36.19 14.54
CA ASP A 577 -13.72 34.96 15.32
C ASP A 577 -15.03 34.15 15.51
N ALA A 578 -15.97 34.26 14.58
CA ALA A 578 -17.27 33.62 14.63
C ALA A 578 -17.79 33.29 13.24
N LEU A 579 -18.39 32.10 13.11
CA LEU A 579 -19.18 31.74 11.93
C LEU A 579 -20.64 32.08 12.15
N SER A 580 -21.31 32.60 11.12
CA SER A 580 -22.78 32.66 11.13
C SER A 580 -23.34 31.22 11.11
N GLU A 581 -24.56 31.06 11.59
CA GLU A 581 -25.26 29.78 11.60
C GLU A 581 -25.28 29.18 10.17
N GLN A 582 -25.62 30.00 9.18
CA GLN A 582 -25.61 29.58 7.76
C GLN A 582 -24.23 29.13 7.25
N ALA A 583 -23.14 29.80 7.67
CA ALA A 583 -21.78 29.41 7.27
C ALA A 583 -21.38 28.11 7.98
N THR A 584 -21.75 27.93 9.24
CA THR A 584 -21.53 26.69 10.00
C THR A 584 -22.24 25.52 9.32
N ASP A 585 -23.50 25.67 8.96
CA ASP A 585 -24.28 24.64 8.24
C ASP A 585 -23.66 24.32 6.89
N SER A 586 -23.15 25.32 6.17
CA SER A 586 -22.49 25.11 4.87
C SER A 586 -21.18 24.34 5.02
N VAL A 587 -20.36 24.62 6.03
CA VAL A 587 -19.13 23.87 6.33
C VAL A 587 -19.48 22.43 6.68
N TRP A 588 -20.45 22.25 7.59
CA TRP A 588 -20.86 20.93 8.02
C TRP A 588 -21.38 20.07 6.87
N ARG A 589 -22.25 20.65 6.04
CA ARG A 589 -22.76 19.96 4.85
C ARG A 589 -21.65 19.56 3.89
N HIS A 590 -20.67 20.44 3.63
CA HIS A 590 -19.55 20.11 2.77
C HIS A 590 -18.71 18.97 3.35
N ILE A 591 -18.49 18.95 4.68
CA ILE A 591 -17.76 17.87 5.36
C ILE A 591 -18.51 16.54 5.25
N GLU A 592 -19.83 16.53 5.38
CA GLU A 592 -20.66 15.31 5.32
C GLU A 592 -20.84 14.79 3.88
N GLU A 593 -21.12 15.68 2.94
CA GLU A 593 -21.47 15.32 1.55
C GLU A 593 -20.24 15.05 0.67
N SER A 594 -19.06 15.57 1.03
CA SER A 594 -17.85 15.31 0.25
C SER A 594 -17.47 13.83 0.28
N THR A 595 -17.42 13.22 -0.89
CA THR A 595 -16.92 11.84 -1.08
C THR A 595 -15.40 11.77 -1.11
N ASN A 596 -14.74 12.91 -1.35
CA ASN A 596 -13.28 13.01 -1.40
C ASN A 596 -12.72 13.32 0.00
N HIS A 597 -12.04 12.36 0.60
CA HIS A 597 -11.46 12.49 1.93
C HIS A 597 -10.42 13.63 2.03
N LEU A 598 -9.66 13.88 0.96
CA LEU A 598 -8.69 14.97 0.92
C LEU A 598 -9.37 16.35 0.97
N ASP A 599 -10.46 16.52 0.23
CA ASP A 599 -11.22 17.78 0.24
C ASP A 599 -11.94 17.98 1.59
N ARG A 600 -12.46 16.91 2.17
CA ARG A 600 -13.09 16.93 3.49
C ARG A 600 -12.12 17.43 4.56
N ILE A 601 -10.91 16.85 4.64
CA ILE A 601 -9.94 17.28 5.65
C ILE A 601 -9.40 18.69 5.39
N ARG A 602 -9.22 19.09 4.14
CA ARG A 602 -8.84 20.45 3.78
C ARG A 602 -9.88 21.46 4.24
N MET A 603 -11.17 21.16 4.10
CA MET A 603 -12.23 22.01 4.58
C MET A 603 -12.23 22.14 6.12
N ILE A 604 -12.02 21.04 6.84
CA ILE A 604 -11.86 21.06 8.30
C ILE A 604 -10.69 21.96 8.70
N HIS A 605 -9.54 21.83 8.06
CA HIS A 605 -8.36 22.64 8.35
C HIS A 605 -8.62 24.13 8.10
N MET A 606 -9.24 24.47 6.98
CA MET A 606 -9.59 25.87 6.67
C MET A 606 -10.58 26.48 7.68
N ALA A 607 -11.55 25.66 8.12
CA ALA A 607 -12.47 26.10 9.17
C ALA A 607 -11.75 26.31 10.50
N LEU A 608 -10.78 25.45 10.86
CA LEU A 608 -9.93 25.60 12.06
C LEU A 608 -9.11 26.91 12.02
N GLU A 609 -8.62 27.31 10.85
CA GLU A 609 -7.87 28.56 10.66
C GLU A 609 -8.71 29.83 10.94
N THR A 610 -10.05 29.70 10.89
CA THR A 610 -10.97 30.80 11.13
C THR A 610 -11.02 31.24 12.60
N PHE A 611 -10.69 30.35 13.54
CA PHE A 611 -10.90 30.57 14.96
C PHE A 611 -9.58 30.65 15.73
N SER A 612 -9.48 31.59 16.66
CA SER A 612 -8.45 31.59 17.70
C SER A 612 -8.67 30.44 18.69
N GLU A 613 -9.95 30.17 19.03
CA GLU A 613 -10.38 29.04 19.83
C GLU A 613 -11.49 28.28 19.09
N PRO A 614 -11.14 27.16 18.41
CA PRO A 614 -12.11 26.42 17.60
C PRO A 614 -13.28 25.87 18.42
N PRO A 615 -14.52 25.96 17.91
CA PRO A 615 -15.69 25.42 18.58
C PRO A 615 -15.65 23.89 18.67
N LYS A 616 -16.36 23.36 19.70
CA LYS A 616 -16.31 21.93 20.03
C LYS A 616 -16.69 21.03 18.85
N TRP A 617 -17.72 21.39 18.09
CA TRP A 617 -18.14 20.59 16.93
C TRP A 617 -17.02 20.43 15.88
N LEU A 618 -16.19 21.46 15.66
CA LEU A 618 -15.12 21.46 14.69
C LEU A 618 -13.91 20.65 15.19
N THR A 619 -13.59 20.75 16.50
CA THR A 619 -12.56 19.92 17.13
C THR A 619 -12.96 18.44 17.16
N GLU A 620 -14.24 18.13 17.35
CA GLU A 620 -14.79 16.78 17.26
C GLU A 620 -14.76 16.25 15.83
N ALA A 621 -15.12 17.06 14.82
CA ALA A 621 -15.01 16.70 13.41
C ALA A 621 -13.56 16.37 13.02
N HIS A 622 -12.59 17.18 13.48
CA HIS A 622 -11.18 16.91 13.28
C HIS A 622 -10.72 15.61 13.97
N ALA A 623 -11.12 15.39 15.21
CA ALA A 623 -10.74 14.21 15.99
C ALA A 623 -11.36 12.91 15.45
N SER A 624 -12.57 12.98 14.90
CA SER A 624 -13.29 11.84 14.31
C SER A 624 -12.91 11.55 12.85
N PHE A 625 -12.11 12.42 12.22
CA PHE A 625 -11.68 12.19 10.84
C PHE A 625 -10.78 10.96 10.75
N GLU A 626 -11.15 10.03 9.89
CA GLU A 626 -10.38 8.82 9.62
C GLU A 626 -9.15 9.17 8.78
N ILE A 627 -8.06 9.60 9.45
CA ILE A 627 -6.80 9.98 8.78
C ILE A 627 -6.24 8.85 7.92
N GLU A 628 -6.61 7.63 8.24
CA GLU A 628 -6.30 6.40 7.51
C GLU A 628 -6.92 6.33 6.12
N SER A 629 -7.96 7.13 5.87
CA SER A 629 -8.58 7.22 4.54
C SER A 629 -7.70 7.96 3.52
N LEU A 630 -6.69 8.71 4.00
CA LEU A 630 -5.75 9.41 3.13
C LEU A 630 -4.58 8.51 2.74
N ARG A 631 -4.29 8.52 1.45
CA ARG A 631 -3.13 7.83 0.90
C ARG A 631 -1.86 8.57 1.32
N GLN A 632 -0.84 7.82 1.79
CA GLN A 632 0.43 8.44 2.21
C GLN A 632 1.56 8.27 1.19
N ASP A 633 1.27 7.65 0.08
CA ASP A 633 2.18 7.47 -1.05
C ASP A 633 2.28 8.72 -1.96
N LEU A 634 1.41 9.73 -1.77
CA LEU A 634 1.42 10.98 -2.53
C LEU A 634 1.73 12.19 -1.65
N ALA A 635 2.53 13.13 -2.16
CA ALA A 635 2.97 14.32 -1.41
C ALA A 635 1.79 15.19 -0.95
N SER A 636 0.76 15.36 -1.78
CA SER A 636 -0.43 16.15 -1.42
C SER A 636 -1.20 15.55 -0.23
N HIS A 637 -1.31 14.23 -0.15
CA HIS A 637 -1.94 13.53 0.96
C HIS A 637 -1.03 13.56 2.20
N ARG A 638 0.29 13.35 2.05
CA ARG A 638 1.24 13.48 3.16
C ARG A 638 1.19 14.88 3.78
N ARG A 639 1.05 15.92 2.96
CA ARG A 639 0.87 17.29 3.45
C ARG A 639 -0.42 17.45 4.25
N ALA A 640 -1.55 16.96 3.76
CA ALA A 640 -2.82 17.02 4.51
C ALA A 640 -2.74 16.26 5.84
N VAL A 641 -2.07 15.10 5.85
CA VAL A 641 -1.81 14.33 7.09
C VAL A 641 -0.91 15.11 8.04
N SER A 642 0.12 15.79 7.54
CA SER A 642 1.00 16.61 8.38
C SER A 642 0.25 17.78 9.02
N HIS A 643 -0.66 18.43 8.28
CA HIS A 643 -1.54 19.49 8.81
C HIS A 643 -2.51 18.96 9.84
N TRP A 644 -3.04 17.73 9.68
CA TRP A 644 -3.88 17.09 10.70
C TRP A 644 -3.12 16.90 12.01
N TRP A 645 -1.87 16.42 11.97
CA TRP A 645 -1.03 16.30 13.16
C TRP A 645 -0.67 17.65 13.77
N TYR A 646 -0.45 18.67 12.94
CA TYR A 646 -0.26 20.05 13.43
C TYR A 646 -1.46 20.54 14.21
N TRP A 647 -2.67 20.45 13.64
CA TRP A 647 -3.90 20.87 14.30
C TRP A 647 -4.24 20.04 15.54
N ARG A 648 -3.97 18.74 15.53
CA ARG A 648 -4.10 17.92 16.73
C ARG A 648 -3.27 18.47 17.89
N GLY A 649 -2.03 18.88 17.65
CA GLY A 649 -1.19 19.48 18.66
C GLY A 649 -1.62 20.90 19.08
N VAL A 650 -2.30 21.65 18.19
CA VAL A 650 -2.91 22.95 18.53
C VAL A 650 -4.13 22.76 19.44
N ILE A 651 -5.01 21.82 19.08
CA ILE A 651 -6.28 21.55 19.80
C ILE A 651 -6.00 20.87 21.15
N ASN A 652 -5.15 19.85 21.16
CA ASN A 652 -4.85 19.07 22.36
C ASN A 652 -3.46 19.40 22.90
N ARG A 653 -3.41 20.22 23.97
CA ARG A 653 -2.15 20.66 24.58
C ARG A 653 -1.34 19.51 25.21
N GLU A 654 -2.01 18.46 25.70
CA GLU A 654 -1.35 17.31 26.33
C GLU A 654 -0.56 16.48 25.28
N ASP A 655 -1.10 16.35 24.08
CA ASP A 655 -0.47 15.61 22.97
C ASP A 655 0.42 16.49 22.07
N ARG A 656 0.56 17.78 22.38
CA ARG A 656 1.22 18.76 21.49
C ARG A 656 2.61 18.35 21.06
N LEU A 657 3.44 17.96 22.00
CA LEU A 657 4.84 17.59 21.72
C LEU A 657 4.94 16.42 20.75
N SER A 658 4.19 15.35 21.01
CA SER A 658 4.17 14.17 20.15
C SER A 658 3.55 14.47 18.78
N SER A 659 2.43 15.19 18.75
CA SER A 659 1.72 15.56 17.53
C SER A 659 2.57 16.45 16.61
N TRP A 660 3.25 17.46 17.18
CA TRP A 660 4.10 18.35 16.38
C TRP A 660 5.38 17.68 15.88
N LYS A 661 5.96 16.72 16.63
CA LYS A 661 7.05 15.88 16.11
C LYS A 661 6.62 15.07 14.89
N GLU A 662 5.45 14.43 14.96
CA GLU A 662 4.86 13.73 13.81
C GLU A 662 4.60 14.67 12.63
N ALA A 663 4.04 15.86 12.88
CA ALA A 663 3.82 16.85 11.83
C ALA A 663 5.14 17.27 11.14
N ILE A 664 6.21 17.51 11.90
CA ILE A 664 7.53 17.92 11.37
C ILE A 664 8.09 16.85 10.42
N VAL A 665 8.09 15.57 10.83
CA VAL A 665 8.59 14.46 10.01
C VAL A 665 7.80 14.37 8.70
N ARG A 666 6.47 14.45 8.78
CA ARG A 666 5.59 14.34 7.61
C ARG A 666 5.65 15.55 6.69
N MET A 667 5.85 16.76 7.22
CA MET A 667 6.09 17.97 6.41
C MET A 667 7.37 17.82 5.59
N ARG A 668 8.45 17.30 6.17
CA ARG A 668 9.70 17.01 5.43
C ARG A 668 9.45 16.00 4.32
N ALA A 669 8.80 14.89 4.63
CA ALA A 669 8.46 13.85 3.64
C ALA A 669 7.50 14.35 2.53
N ALA A 670 6.78 15.43 2.76
CA ALA A 670 5.93 16.09 1.76
C ALA A 670 6.65 17.24 1.02
N GLY A 671 7.95 17.45 1.22
CA GLY A 671 8.71 18.52 0.60
C GLY A 671 8.44 19.92 1.19
N CYS A 672 7.77 20.01 2.36
CA CYS A 672 7.42 21.27 3.03
C CYS A 672 8.48 21.67 4.06
N GLY A 673 9.65 22.11 3.58
CA GLY A 673 10.80 22.40 4.43
C GLY A 673 10.67 23.68 5.26
N ASN A 674 10.03 24.72 4.72
CA ASN A 674 9.80 25.96 5.46
C ASN A 674 8.81 25.74 6.61
N ALA A 675 7.69 25.06 6.34
CA ALA A 675 6.71 24.67 7.36
C ALA A 675 7.35 23.83 8.46
N SER A 676 8.17 22.83 8.09
CA SER A 676 8.89 21.97 9.04
C SER A 676 9.86 22.76 9.92
N ARG A 677 10.64 23.69 9.34
CA ARG A 677 11.58 24.55 10.10
C ARG A 677 10.82 25.47 11.06
N GLU A 678 9.77 26.11 10.60
CA GLU A 678 8.96 27.00 11.43
C GLU A 678 8.34 26.25 12.63
N LEU A 679 7.77 25.06 12.38
CA LEU A 679 7.20 24.24 13.45
C LEU A 679 8.27 23.76 14.42
N THR A 680 9.47 23.39 13.94
CA THR A 680 10.60 23.04 14.80
C THR A 680 11.01 24.19 15.71
N GLN A 681 11.05 25.43 15.17
CA GLN A 681 11.34 26.63 15.99
C GLN A 681 10.25 26.91 17.02
N ARG A 682 8.95 26.71 16.66
CA ARG A 682 7.84 26.87 17.62
C ARG A 682 7.97 25.82 18.73
N LEU A 683 8.23 24.57 18.39
CA LEU A 683 8.40 23.47 19.34
C LEU A 683 9.57 23.74 20.30
N SER A 684 10.71 24.24 19.78
CA SER A 684 11.89 24.58 20.59
C SER A 684 11.66 25.74 21.58
N ARG A 685 10.65 26.58 21.36
CA ARG A 685 10.27 27.67 22.27
C ARG A 685 9.31 27.21 23.36
N GLU A 686 8.64 26.08 23.16
CA GLU A 686 7.72 25.50 24.17
C GLU A 686 8.40 24.49 25.09
N LEU A 687 9.56 23.96 24.69
CA LEU A 687 10.45 23.13 25.53
C LEU A 687 11.34 23.99 26.43
#